data_adfcdf0cf4a0404a7ea9d534fa3c83c2
#
_entry.id   adfcdf0cf4a0404a7ea9d534fa3c83c2
#
_cell.length_a   1.000
_cell.length_b   1.000
_cell.length_c   1.000
_cell.angle_alpha   90.00
_cell.angle_beta   90.00
_cell.angle_gamma   90.00
#
_symmetry.space_group_name_H-M   'P 1'
#
loop_
_entity.id
_entity.type
_entity.pdbx_description
1 polymer ?
#
loop_
_entity_poly.entity_id
_entity_poly.type
_entity_poly.pdbx_seq_one_letter_code
_entity_poly.pdbx_strand_id
1 'polypeptide(L)'
;MTLKALAVGVMLVVGLNGAAIAEPLKAGAPGAQFAHLYSDLPVDPQARFGRLSNGMTYVLYPNAAQPGKMVMRLRIGAGPLDEADEESGISYLITFMAFSGSTHYPDGDLFRQLERQGIQMGAGQQTLTEEGETSYQIALPRNDAATLDTGFTVMSDMAFGLTFPETADQRDRALVVTQLNNADQPVRRRYDEWLRTAFAGQLLPERPQKGLRDIVLYTPREQVRRFYDTNYRPERATLIIVGDIDAAALEKRIEKTFSAWKAKAPAPAARDAGAYTPKGPRGTTYFEPGLPEIIDIAWLKPAETRFQNREAVRDMMREHLALAALDNRLERVAARPDSAFARAGLNRQSFQRTGESLSLMVMPKPGETQKALNEALTLSRQVGEYGFSDAEFARAAADYEAGLRQRADSAATRSNEWIADMIAGSIGDRYVINSPAQDLQFYLDLKPELSRDAVNSYIKALMQRDGPLISVSGPAPVAGLDTTALEKTYAALKNLPVAAPEAETAKAWAYADFGAPVAPVRTEQDTALGTTRLTYANGVKVTIKPSKLQAGSVMVSVRALGGLKRLSPKTPDAAFALNFYDIFQGGLKNMSASEIEESLAGMNFDLAYRLTEDAAVLIGQSTPHDFAREMQLLRAFYSDAAFDPAYLERLRHSMPAYYTFASTNPSGVMAMHLPRLVYDGDARLTPMSQADMQSLGNDRIAALIRNSLRDTPLEIVIVGDITPEQARPALDATFGVLPPLPAHYTPAPDGGETARFPTAGLYKTLYHQGSPEQALMMIAFPTTDRYSDPKTGLGLDLLAEVLSLRHYEAGRAETGTTYVPLARHVPSTGFKAFGYLSATVQLYPGAESSFYTGFLSLIDGLKTAPVTDDELLRGRQLLLRRMAEEDRNNGYWLAALSGIDANAGQRDYVLKRQNMLNSLTPADLQDLAKRYLDPAKALKTVVLPVPKGDSKSS
;
A
#
# COMPACT_ATOMS: atom_id res chain seq x y z
N MET A 1 -0.99 6.41 7.40
CA MET A 1 -1.38 5.62 6.22
C MET A 1 -2.77 6.08 5.82
N THR A 2 -2.83 7.05 4.95
CA THR A 2 -4.07 7.56 4.37
C THR A 2 -4.54 6.56 3.32
N LEU A 3 -5.71 5.97 3.52
CA LEU A 3 -6.46 5.20 2.53
C LEU A 3 -7.01 6.16 1.44
N LYS A 4 -6.15 6.84 0.71
CA LYS A 4 -6.51 7.61 -0.49
C LYS A 4 -5.88 7.06 -1.77
N ALA A 5 -5.53 5.80 -1.83
CA ALA A 5 -4.99 5.20 -3.03
C ALA A 5 -5.68 3.88 -3.35
N LEU A 6 -6.87 3.95 -3.93
CA LEU A 6 -7.43 2.93 -4.82
C LEU A 6 -8.71 3.48 -5.45
N ALA A 7 -8.55 4.48 -6.33
CA ALA A 7 -9.53 4.74 -7.37
C ALA A 7 -8.85 4.41 -8.69
N VAL A 8 -9.19 3.26 -9.24
CA VAL A 8 -8.81 2.84 -10.59
C VAL A 8 -9.42 3.84 -11.57
N GLY A 9 -8.58 4.62 -12.24
CA GLY A 9 -9.01 5.51 -13.33
C GLY A 9 -8.88 4.81 -14.66
N VAL A 10 -9.94 4.82 -15.40
CA VAL A 10 -10.02 4.39 -16.81
C VAL A 10 -10.49 5.56 -17.64
N MET A 11 -9.82 5.84 -18.85
CA MET A 11 -10.50 6.41 -19.98
C MET A 11 -9.78 7.23 -20.99
N LEU A 12 -9.96 7.61 -22.07
CA LEU A 12 -10.54 7.67 -23.36
C LEU A 12 -10.16 8.83 -24.30
N VAL A 13 -10.13 8.68 -25.62
CA VAL A 13 -10.33 9.69 -26.64
C VAL A 13 -10.53 9.35 -28.09
N VAL A 14 -11.03 10.29 -28.88
CA VAL A 14 -11.49 10.23 -30.24
C VAL A 14 -10.47 10.73 -31.26
N GLY A 15 -10.24 9.97 -32.32
CA GLY A 15 -9.72 10.39 -33.60
C GLY A 15 -10.55 9.76 -34.69
N LEU A 16 -11.16 10.60 -35.52
CA LEU A 16 -12.01 10.22 -36.66
C LEU A 16 -11.22 9.47 -37.73
N ASN A 17 -11.58 8.21 -37.97
CA ASN A 17 -11.61 7.62 -39.31
C ASN A 17 -12.51 6.38 -39.29
N GLY A 18 -13.48 6.35 -40.19
CA GLY A 18 -14.54 5.37 -40.25
C GLY A 18 -14.01 3.95 -40.42
N ALA A 19 -14.44 3.09 -39.51
CA ALA A 19 -14.36 1.65 -39.67
C ALA A 19 -15.73 1.04 -39.43
N ALA A 20 -16.09 0.09 -40.25
CA ALA A 20 -17.37 -0.61 -40.30
C ALA A 20 -17.79 -1.17 -38.93
N ILE A 21 -19.04 -1.00 -38.60
CA ILE A 21 -19.70 -1.57 -37.45
C ILE A 21 -19.73 -3.10 -37.63
N ALA A 22 -18.96 -3.81 -36.80
CA ALA A 22 -19.04 -5.27 -36.72
C ALA A 22 -20.22 -5.65 -35.82
N GLU A 23 -21.01 -6.63 -36.21
CA GLU A 23 -22.15 -7.17 -35.43
C GLU A 23 -21.69 -7.68 -34.06
N PRO A 24 -22.55 -7.56 -33.01
CA PRO A 24 -22.19 -8.02 -31.68
C PRO A 24 -22.08 -9.54 -31.65
N LEU A 25 -20.87 -10.04 -31.39
CA LEU A 25 -20.61 -11.45 -31.17
C LEU A 25 -21.19 -11.90 -29.84
N LYS A 26 -21.88 -13.06 -29.83
CA LYS A 26 -22.48 -13.70 -28.66
C LYS A 26 -21.47 -13.85 -27.52
N ALA A 27 -21.86 -13.44 -26.34
CA ALA A 27 -21.16 -13.75 -25.08
C ALA A 27 -20.96 -15.29 -24.98
N GLY A 28 -19.70 -15.75 -24.94
CA GLY A 28 -19.49 -17.17 -24.71
C GLY A 28 -18.25 -17.84 -25.28
N ALA A 29 -17.15 -17.14 -25.57
CA ALA A 29 -15.88 -17.80 -25.84
C ALA A 29 -14.87 -17.53 -24.70
N PRO A 30 -14.35 -18.57 -24.00
CA PRO A 30 -13.26 -18.41 -23.07
C PRO A 30 -11.95 -18.21 -23.84
N GLY A 31 -11.53 -16.98 -23.96
CA GLY A 31 -10.27 -16.55 -24.54
C GLY A 31 -10.05 -15.09 -24.23
N ALA A 32 -8.81 -14.69 -23.93
CA ALA A 32 -8.49 -13.29 -23.69
C ALA A 32 -8.85 -12.47 -24.94
N GLN A 33 -9.97 -11.78 -24.90
CA GLN A 33 -10.43 -10.88 -25.94
C GLN A 33 -10.14 -9.46 -25.50
N PHE A 34 -9.39 -8.73 -26.30
CA PHE A 34 -9.11 -7.32 -26.01
C PHE A 34 -10.33 -6.46 -26.24
N ALA A 35 -10.70 -5.65 -25.27
CA ALA A 35 -11.90 -4.84 -25.30
C ALA A 35 -11.96 -3.88 -26.50
N HIS A 36 -10.84 -3.33 -26.94
CA HIS A 36 -10.79 -2.39 -28.07
C HIS A 36 -11.28 -2.99 -29.41
N LEU A 37 -11.32 -4.33 -29.55
CA LEU A 37 -11.85 -4.99 -30.73
C LEU A 37 -13.40 -4.94 -30.79
N TYR A 38 -14.05 -4.59 -29.69
CA TYR A 38 -15.51 -4.59 -29.50
C TYR A 38 -16.04 -3.26 -28.95
N SER A 39 -15.21 -2.22 -28.99
CA SER A 39 -15.48 -0.92 -28.39
C SER A 39 -15.33 0.20 -29.42
N ASP A 40 -16.09 1.26 -29.23
CA ASP A 40 -15.95 2.53 -29.95
C ASP A 40 -14.86 3.45 -29.36
N LEU A 41 -14.11 2.92 -28.38
CA LEU A 41 -13.06 3.67 -27.67
C LEU A 41 -11.70 3.45 -28.33
N PRO A 42 -10.88 4.52 -28.51
CA PRO A 42 -9.53 4.37 -29.01
C PRO A 42 -8.62 3.73 -27.97
N VAL A 43 -7.66 2.94 -28.43
CA VAL A 43 -6.63 2.31 -27.59
C VAL A 43 -5.41 3.21 -27.46
N ASP A 44 -4.65 3.05 -26.39
CA ASP A 44 -3.35 3.71 -26.21
C ASP A 44 -2.41 3.35 -27.40
N PRO A 45 -1.91 4.32 -28.17
CA PRO A 45 -1.05 4.06 -29.32
C PRO A 45 0.31 3.46 -28.95
N GLN A 46 0.72 3.51 -27.70
CA GLN A 46 1.93 2.85 -27.21
C GLN A 46 1.74 1.34 -27.02
N ALA A 47 0.52 0.89 -26.77
CA ALA A 47 0.21 -0.52 -26.55
C ALA A 47 0.18 -1.28 -27.89
N ARG A 48 0.96 -2.36 -27.97
CA ARG A 48 0.93 -3.30 -29.11
C ARG A 48 0.29 -4.60 -28.68
N PHE A 49 -0.73 -5.00 -29.40
CA PHE A 49 -1.49 -6.22 -29.14
C PHE A 49 -1.19 -7.27 -30.21
N GLY A 50 -1.08 -8.51 -29.80
CA GLY A 50 -0.90 -9.60 -30.75
C GLY A 50 -1.56 -10.89 -30.26
N ARG A 51 -1.75 -11.82 -31.22
CA ARG A 51 -2.28 -13.15 -30.97
C ARG A 51 -1.50 -14.18 -31.80
N LEU A 52 -1.02 -15.21 -31.11
CA LEU A 52 -0.35 -16.34 -31.78
C LEU A 52 -1.37 -17.30 -32.39
N SER A 53 -0.89 -18.13 -33.35
CA SER A 53 -1.72 -19.12 -34.03
C SER A 53 -2.35 -20.16 -33.10
N ASN A 54 -1.74 -20.41 -31.92
CA ASN A 54 -2.26 -21.29 -30.90
C ASN A 54 -3.33 -20.62 -29.98
N GLY A 55 -3.62 -19.33 -30.19
CA GLY A 55 -4.61 -18.58 -29.44
C GLY A 55 -4.09 -17.73 -28.28
N MET A 56 -2.83 -17.91 -27.86
CA MET A 56 -2.21 -17.07 -26.84
C MET A 56 -2.16 -15.60 -27.30
N THR A 57 -2.47 -14.69 -26.39
CA THR A 57 -2.40 -13.24 -26.66
C THR A 57 -1.20 -12.61 -25.96
N TYR A 58 -0.79 -11.43 -26.41
CA TYR A 58 0.23 -10.64 -25.74
C TYR A 58 -0.04 -9.14 -25.87
N VAL A 59 0.49 -8.39 -24.90
CA VAL A 59 0.53 -6.93 -24.90
C VAL A 59 1.97 -6.48 -24.66
N LEU A 60 2.51 -5.68 -25.56
CA LEU A 60 3.81 -5.02 -25.42
C LEU A 60 3.60 -3.54 -25.22
N TYR A 61 4.18 -3.00 -24.16
CA TYR A 61 4.06 -1.57 -23.83
C TYR A 61 5.46 -0.97 -23.64
N PRO A 62 6.03 -0.30 -24.66
CA PRO A 62 7.28 0.42 -24.52
C PRO A 62 7.17 1.54 -23.47
N ASN A 63 8.05 1.53 -22.48
CA ASN A 63 8.12 2.55 -21.44
C ASN A 63 9.59 2.85 -21.10
N ALA A 64 10.05 4.03 -21.48
CA ALA A 64 11.42 4.48 -21.26
C ALA A 64 11.65 5.13 -19.88
N ALA A 65 10.61 5.21 -19.02
CA ALA A 65 10.72 5.79 -17.67
C ALA A 65 11.78 5.11 -16.80
N GLN A 66 12.01 3.82 -17.04
CA GLN A 66 13.01 3.01 -16.34
C GLN A 66 13.99 2.38 -17.33
N PRO A 67 15.00 3.12 -17.86
CA PRO A 67 15.91 2.63 -18.88
C PRO A 67 16.56 1.30 -18.51
N GLY A 68 16.58 0.38 -19.47
CA GLY A 68 17.09 -0.97 -19.31
C GLY A 68 16.25 -1.91 -18.48
N LYS A 69 15.17 -1.47 -17.84
CA LYS A 69 14.30 -2.32 -17.01
C LYS A 69 13.01 -2.71 -17.74
N MET A 70 12.46 -3.87 -17.37
CA MET A 70 11.15 -4.30 -17.84
C MET A 70 10.44 -5.20 -16.83
N VAL A 71 9.15 -5.35 -17.00
CA VAL A 71 8.30 -6.30 -16.28
C VAL A 71 7.70 -7.27 -17.28
N MET A 72 7.74 -8.55 -16.98
CA MET A 72 7.02 -9.60 -17.68
C MET A 72 5.94 -10.16 -16.77
N ARG A 73 4.71 -10.24 -17.25
CA ARG A 73 3.57 -10.85 -16.53
C ARG A 73 2.85 -11.84 -17.41
N LEU A 74 2.79 -13.08 -16.98
CA LEU A 74 1.97 -14.11 -17.59
C LEU A 74 0.65 -14.19 -16.83
N ARG A 75 -0.45 -13.91 -17.49
CA ARG A 75 -1.81 -14.03 -16.98
C ARG A 75 -2.46 -15.27 -17.56
N ILE A 76 -3.03 -16.10 -16.70
CA ILE A 76 -3.85 -17.27 -17.07
C ILE A 76 -5.29 -16.98 -16.61
N GLY A 77 -6.24 -17.00 -17.53
CA GLY A 77 -7.67 -16.77 -17.25
C GLY A 77 -8.32 -17.98 -16.58
N ALA A 78 -7.77 -18.42 -15.47
CA ALA A 78 -8.29 -19.49 -14.62
C ALA A 78 -7.91 -19.19 -13.16
N GLY A 79 -8.87 -19.33 -12.27
CA GLY A 79 -8.75 -19.05 -10.83
C GLY A 79 -9.75 -19.87 -10.01
N PRO A 80 -10.03 -19.48 -8.77
CA PRO A 80 -10.97 -20.14 -7.87
C PRO A 80 -12.35 -20.43 -8.45
N LEU A 81 -12.89 -19.54 -9.27
CA LEU A 81 -14.17 -19.75 -9.95
C LEU A 81 -14.16 -20.85 -11.04
N ASP A 82 -12.99 -21.36 -11.39
CA ASP A 82 -12.81 -22.47 -12.33
C ASP A 82 -12.56 -23.82 -11.61
N GLU A 83 -12.40 -23.81 -10.27
CA GLU A 83 -12.19 -25.00 -9.43
C GLU A 83 -13.48 -25.77 -9.20
N ALA A 84 -13.40 -27.11 -9.12
CA ALA A 84 -14.46 -27.95 -8.60
C ALA A 84 -14.55 -27.84 -7.07
N ASP A 85 -15.61 -28.44 -6.46
CA ASP A 85 -15.75 -28.38 -5.00
C ASP A 85 -14.58 -29.07 -4.30
N GLU A 86 -14.12 -30.19 -4.87
CA GLU A 86 -12.94 -30.95 -4.41
C GLU A 86 -11.61 -30.37 -4.84
N GLU A 87 -11.60 -29.21 -5.52
CA GLU A 87 -10.39 -28.52 -6.02
C GLU A 87 -10.14 -27.18 -5.34
N SER A 88 -10.97 -26.80 -4.35
CA SER A 88 -10.89 -25.48 -3.73
C SER A 88 -9.52 -25.17 -3.16
N GLY A 89 -8.82 -24.21 -3.80
CA GLY A 89 -7.46 -23.75 -3.48
C GLY A 89 -6.35 -24.33 -4.35
N ILE A 90 -6.66 -25.19 -5.33
CA ILE A 90 -5.63 -25.73 -6.25
C ILE A 90 -4.97 -24.61 -7.06
N SER A 91 -5.71 -23.64 -7.57
CA SER A 91 -5.14 -22.53 -8.33
C SER A 91 -4.13 -21.74 -7.48
N TYR A 92 -4.43 -21.51 -6.21
CA TYR A 92 -3.51 -20.85 -5.28
C TYR A 92 -2.31 -21.75 -4.92
N LEU A 93 -2.51 -23.06 -4.69
CA LEU A 93 -1.45 -24.02 -4.44
C LEU A 93 -0.45 -24.10 -5.60
N ILE A 94 -0.94 -24.08 -6.85
CA ILE A 94 -0.08 -24.08 -8.04
C ILE A 94 0.87 -22.89 -8.05
N THR A 95 0.47 -21.73 -7.55
CA THR A 95 1.36 -20.54 -7.51
C THR A 95 2.56 -20.71 -6.59
N PHE A 96 2.47 -21.55 -5.54
CA PHE A 96 3.60 -21.93 -4.69
C PHE A 96 4.45 -23.02 -5.34
N MET A 97 3.82 -24.07 -5.84
CA MET A 97 4.50 -25.19 -6.49
C MET A 97 5.26 -24.77 -7.76
N ALA A 98 4.84 -23.68 -8.41
CA ALA A 98 5.47 -23.15 -9.61
C ALA A 98 6.94 -22.77 -9.41
N PHE A 99 7.34 -22.42 -8.18
CA PHE A 99 8.71 -22.08 -7.85
C PHE A 99 9.54 -23.27 -7.32
N SER A 100 8.91 -24.42 -7.13
CA SER A 100 9.56 -25.59 -6.54
C SER A 100 10.14 -26.56 -7.56
N GLY A 101 9.68 -26.48 -8.82
CA GLY A 101 10.25 -27.28 -9.91
C GLY A 101 9.59 -27.05 -11.24
N SER A 102 10.43 -26.86 -12.24
CA SER A 102 10.02 -26.72 -13.64
C SER A 102 11.02 -27.42 -14.58
N THR A 103 10.72 -27.43 -15.85
CA THR A 103 11.53 -28.11 -16.89
C THR A 103 12.99 -27.64 -16.90
N HIS A 104 13.23 -26.32 -16.77
CA HIS A 104 14.57 -25.76 -16.81
C HIS A 104 15.17 -25.49 -15.43
N TYR A 105 14.35 -25.46 -14.40
CA TYR A 105 14.75 -25.18 -13.02
C TYR A 105 14.21 -26.26 -12.08
N PRO A 106 14.81 -27.48 -12.09
CA PRO A 106 14.42 -28.52 -11.17
C PRO A 106 14.80 -28.16 -9.73
N ASP A 107 14.12 -28.75 -8.77
CA ASP A 107 14.45 -28.71 -7.33
C ASP A 107 14.65 -27.30 -6.74
N GLY A 108 13.97 -26.29 -7.31
CA GLY A 108 13.98 -24.94 -6.78
C GLY A 108 15.21 -24.08 -7.10
N ASP A 109 16.02 -24.46 -8.07
CA ASP A 109 17.17 -23.66 -8.54
C ASP A 109 16.78 -22.30 -9.13
N LEU A 110 15.51 -22.12 -9.45
CA LEU A 110 14.96 -20.86 -10.00
C LEU A 110 15.32 -19.65 -9.11
N PHE A 111 15.15 -19.75 -7.79
CA PHE A 111 15.42 -18.64 -6.87
C PHE A 111 16.87 -18.17 -6.94
N ARG A 112 17.83 -19.11 -6.82
CA ARG A 112 19.26 -18.79 -6.88
C ARG A 112 19.64 -18.12 -8.17
N GLN A 113 19.09 -18.62 -9.29
CA GLN A 113 19.38 -18.07 -10.60
C GLN A 113 18.86 -16.64 -10.76
N LEU A 114 17.67 -16.35 -10.24
CA LEU A 114 17.07 -15.03 -10.28
C LEU A 114 17.82 -14.05 -9.37
N GLU A 115 18.19 -14.45 -8.18
CA GLU A 115 18.96 -13.62 -7.22
C GLU A 115 20.35 -13.24 -7.76
N ARG A 116 21.04 -14.16 -8.47
CA ARG A 116 22.31 -13.84 -9.15
C ARG A 116 22.18 -12.73 -10.20
N GLN A 117 21.01 -12.56 -10.77
CA GLN A 117 20.69 -11.49 -11.70
C GLN A 117 20.12 -10.23 -11.02
N GLY A 118 20.00 -10.23 -9.69
CA GLY A 118 19.36 -9.15 -8.94
C GLY A 118 17.84 -9.15 -9.05
N ILE A 119 17.23 -10.25 -9.49
CA ILE A 119 15.79 -10.41 -9.54
C ILE A 119 15.35 -10.96 -8.17
N GLN A 120 14.72 -10.10 -7.38
CA GLN A 120 14.19 -10.50 -6.09
C GLN A 120 12.89 -11.29 -6.28
N MET A 121 12.81 -12.45 -5.66
CA MET A 121 11.59 -13.26 -5.60
C MET A 121 11.12 -13.31 -4.15
N GLY A 122 9.85 -13.07 -3.93
CA GLY A 122 9.25 -13.12 -2.60
C GLY A 122 7.81 -13.58 -2.68
N ALA A 123 7.35 -14.27 -1.65
CA ALA A 123 5.98 -14.71 -1.57
C ALA A 123 5.02 -13.52 -1.65
N GLY A 124 4.09 -13.56 -2.57
CA GLY A 124 2.96 -12.64 -2.67
C GLY A 124 3.11 -11.44 -3.61
N GLN A 125 4.31 -11.11 -4.08
CA GLN A 125 4.47 -9.97 -5.02
C GLN A 125 4.62 -10.39 -6.50
N GLN A 126 4.83 -11.68 -6.77
CA GLN A 126 5.09 -12.18 -8.12
C GLN A 126 4.07 -13.20 -8.61
N THR A 127 3.14 -13.57 -7.75
CA THR A 127 1.98 -14.36 -8.11
C THR A 127 0.73 -13.74 -7.55
N LEU A 128 -0.33 -13.74 -8.34
CA LEU A 128 -1.64 -13.27 -7.93
C LEU A 128 -2.66 -14.33 -8.33
N THR A 129 -3.56 -14.68 -7.41
CA THR A 129 -4.73 -15.49 -7.68
C THR A 129 -5.95 -14.66 -7.33
N GLU A 130 -6.77 -14.37 -8.31
CA GLU A 130 -8.06 -13.69 -8.18
C GLU A 130 -9.19 -14.63 -8.59
N GLU A 131 -10.44 -14.19 -8.47
CA GLU A 131 -11.62 -15.06 -8.66
C GLU A 131 -11.56 -15.86 -9.96
N GLY A 132 -11.17 -15.23 -11.07
CA GLY A 132 -11.17 -15.83 -12.40
C GLY A 132 -9.79 -15.89 -13.05
N GLU A 133 -8.69 -15.64 -12.32
CA GLU A 133 -7.37 -15.64 -12.93
C GLU A 133 -6.23 -15.98 -11.98
N THR A 134 -5.15 -16.44 -12.56
CA THR A 134 -3.84 -16.61 -11.91
C THR A 134 -2.78 -15.91 -12.74
N SER A 135 -1.87 -15.17 -12.12
CA SER A 135 -0.79 -14.49 -12.82
C SER A 135 0.57 -14.66 -12.16
N TYR A 136 1.62 -14.60 -12.97
CA TYR A 136 3.03 -14.70 -12.60
C TYR A 136 3.75 -13.47 -13.13
N GLN A 137 4.49 -12.77 -12.28
CA GLN A 137 5.21 -11.56 -12.65
C GLN A 137 6.67 -11.62 -12.25
N ILE A 138 7.55 -11.14 -13.11
CA ILE A 138 8.95 -10.90 -12.79
C ILE A 138 9.37 -9.52 -13.28
N ALA A 139 10.12 -8.80 -12.44
CA ALA A 139 10.74 -7.53 -12.80
C ALA A 139 12.20 -7.78 -13.16
N LEU A 140 12.53 -7.58 -14.44
CA LEU A 140 13.88 -7.75 -14.98
C LEU A 140 14.67 -6.45 -14.81
N PRO A 141 15.82 -6.49 -14.12
CA PRO A 141 16.62 -5.28 -13.86
C PRO A 141 17.40 -4.76 -15.07
N ARG A 142 17.52 -5.58 -16.11
CA ARG A 142 18.21 -5.27 -17.38
C ARG A 142 17.48 -5.87 -18.57
N ASN A 143 17.67 -5.26 -19.73
CA ASN A 143 17.12 -5.74 -21.03
C ASN A 143 18.17 -6.44 -21.93
N ASP A 144 19.31 -6.88 -21.35
CA ASP A 144 20.32 -7.65 -22.08
C ASP A 144 19.83 -9.07 -22.45
N ALA A 145 20.51 -9.69 -23.43
CA ALA A 145 20.09 -10.98 -23.97
C ALA A 145 19.98 -12.08 -22.89
N ALA A 146 20.92 -12.14 -21.95
CA ALA A 146 20.94 -13.17 -20.91
C ALA A 146 19.78 -12.99 -19.92
N THR A 147 19.48 -11.75 -19.51
CA THR A 147 18.34 -11.43 -18.63
C THR A 147 17.01 -11.72 -19.33
N LEU A 148 16.90 -11.38 -20.62
CA LEU A 148 15.73 -11.73 -21.44
C LEU A 148 15.57 -13.26 -21.61
N ASP A 149 16.67 -14.00 -21.85
CA ASP A 149 16.61 -15.47 -21.92
C ASP A 149 16.05 -16.06 -20.65
N THR A 150 16.51 -15.61 -19.49
CA THR A 150 15.97 -16.04 -18.19
C THR A 150 14.49 -15.70 -18.06
N GLY A 151 14.08 -14.47 -18.39
CA GLY A 151 12.68 -14.04 -18.29
C GLY A 151 11.74 -14.89 -19.15
N PHE A 152 12.09 -15.12 -20.40
CA PHE A 152 11.30 -15.96 -21.32
C PHE A 152 11.26 -17.43 -20.88
N THR A 153 12.38 -17.97 -20.39
CA THR A 153 12.43 -19.33 -19.86
C THR A 153 11.51 -19.48 -18.65
N VAL A 154 11.55 -18.55 -17.70
CA VAL A 154 10.67 -18.56 -16.53
C VAL A 154 9.20 -18.49 -16.95
N MET A 155 8.84 -17.54 -17.82
CA MET A 155 7.44 -17.40 -18.27
C MET A 155 6.95 -18.65 -19.03
N SER A 156 7.80 -19.28 -19.85
CA SER A 156 7.41 -20.52 -20.54
C SER A 156 7.27 -21.69 -19.58
N ASP A 157 8.14 -21.81 -18.59
CA ASP A 157 8.04 -22.84 -17.57
C ASP A 157 6.78 -22.70 -16.71
N MET A 158 6.43 -21.47 -16.30
CA MET A 158 5.15 -21.21 -15.61
C MET A 158 3.94 -21.57 -16.49
N ALA A 159 4.00 -21.30 -17.81
CA ALA A 159 2.92 -21.55 -18.74
C ALA A 159 2.67 -23.04 -18.97
N PHE A 160 3.72 -23.84 -19.21
CA PHE A 160 3.56 -25.24 -19.66
C PHE A 160 4.67 -26.20 -19.19
N GLY A 161 5.62 -25.74 -18.37
CA GLY A 161 6.79 -26.49 -17.92
C GLY A 161 6.81 -26.92 -16.46
N LEU A 162 5.75 -26.70 -15.66
CA LEU A 162 5.76 -27.07 -14.25
C LEU A 162 5.82 -28.61 -14.07
N THR A 163 6.67 -29.06 -13.15
CA THR A 163 6.93 -30.49 -12.90
C THR A 163 6.23 -31.05 -11.67
N PHE A 164 5.91 -30.22 -10.66
CA PHE A 164 5.32 -30.61 -9.39
C PHE A 164 6.12 -31.74 -8.71
N PRO A 165 7.39 -31.52 -8.31
CA PRO A 165 8.22 -32.54 -7.73
C PRO A 165 7.66 -33.07 -6.42
N GLU A 166 7.69 -34.39 -6.23
CA GLU A 166 7.19 -35.04 -4.99
C GLU A 166 7.95 -34.57 -3.75
N THR A 167 9.24 -34.31 -3.90
CA THR A 167 10.13 -33.82 -2.83
C THR A 167 9.72 -32.46 -2.26
N ALA A 168 8.97 -31.66 -3.02
CA ALA A 168 8.52 -30.34 -2.62
C ALA A 168 7.03 -30.28 -2.20
N ASP A 169 6.25 -31.28 -2.54
CA ASP A 169 4.77 -31.26 -2.41
C ASP A 169 4.32 -30.96 -0.98
N GLN A 170 4.81 -31.70 0.01
CA GLN A 170 4.45 -31.52 1.41
C GLN A 170 4.82 -30.13 1.94
N ARG A 171 6.02 -29.63 1.58
CA ARG A 171 6.51 -28.32 1.98
C ARG A 171 5.64 -27.20 1.39
N ASP A 172 5.32 -27.27 0.09
CA ASP A 172 4.56 -26.22 -0.59
C ASP A 172 3.13 -26.13 -0.06
N ARG A 173 2.51 -27.29 0.27
CA ARG A 173 1.22 -27.32 0.95
C ARG A 173 1.27 -26.71 2.35
N ALA A 174 2.30 -27.02 3.12
CA ALA A 174 2.49 -26.43 4.44
C ALA A 174 2.65 -24.90 4.38
N LEU A 175 3.35 -24.38 3.36
CA LEU A 175 3.45 -22.93 3.12
C LEU A 175 2.07 -22.31 2.82
N VAL A 176 1.26 -22.94 1.97
CA VAL A 176 -0.10 -22.48 1.68
C VAL A 176 -0.98 -22.51 2.93
N VAL A 177 -0.91 -23.60 3.72
CA VAL A 177 -1.66 -23.69 5.00
C VAL A 177 -1.24 -22.58 5.98
N THR A 178 0.04 -22.26 6.03
CA THR A 178 0.52 -21.10 6.83
C THR A 178 -0.12 -19.80 6.36
N GLN A 179 -0.25 -19.60 5.03
CA GLN A 179 -0.94 -18.43 4.48
C GLN A 179 -2.44 -18.41 4.79
N LEU A 180 -3.08 -19.58 4.80
CA LEU A 180 -4.49 -19.74 5.19
C LEU A 180 -4.69 -19.35 6.65
N ASN A 181 -3.83 -19.87 7.54
CA ASN A 181 -3.87 -19.56 8.97
C ASN A 181 -3.61 -18.07 9.23
N ASN A 182 -2.66 -17.44 8.51
CA ASN A 182 -2.40 -16.00 8.62
C ASN A 182 -3.57 -15.14 8.10
N ALA A 183 -4.31 -15.64 7.14
CA ALA A 183 -5.49 -14.97 6.58
C ALA A 183 -6.74 -15.19 7.44
N ASP A 184 -6.77 -16.19 8.30
CA ASP A 184 -7.91 -16.49 9.19
C ASP A 184 -7.99 -15.51 10.36
N GLN A 185 -8.48 -14.31 10.04
CA GLN A 185 -8.67 -13.19 10.96
C GLN A 185 -10.17 -12.91 11.13
N PRO A 186 -10.63 -12.39 12.28
CA PRO A 186 -12.05 -12.02 12.48
C PRO A 186 -12.61 -11.17 11.34
N VAL A 187 -11.82 -10.20 10.84
CA VAL A 187 -12.22 -9.34 9.71
C VAL A 187 -12.46 -10.15 8.44
N ARG A 188 -11.63 -11.18 8.17
CA ARG A 188 -11.82 -12.06 7.01
C ARG A 188 -13.08 -12.91 7.16
N ARG A 189 -13.31 -13.51 8.31
CA ARG A 189 -14.51 -14.32 8.57
C ARG A 189 -15.80 -13.49 8.46
N ARG A 190 -15.79 -12.23 8.96
CA ARG A 190 -16.86 -11.26 8.75
C ARG A 190 -17.12 -11.01 7.26
N TYR A 191 -16.06 -10.80 6.50
CA TYR A 191 -16.18 -10.55 5.05
C TYR A 191 -16.73 -11.76 4.30
N ASP A 192 -16.28 -12.96 4.64
CA ASP A 192 -16.79 -14.20 4.03
C ASP A 192 -18.29 -14.41 4.33
N GLU A 193 -18.75 -14.08 5.55
CA GLU A 193 -20.18 -14.11 5.90
C GLU A 193 -20.99 -13.06 5.16
N TRP A 194 -20.42 -11.87 5.00
CA TRP A 194 -21.02 -10.82 4.19
C TRP A 194 -21.19 -11.27 2.72
N LEU A 195 -20.14 -11.89 2.13
CA LEU A 195 -20.22 -12.45 0.78
C LEU A 195 -21.32 -13.53 0.64
N ARG A 196 -21.44 -14.43 1.62
CA ARG A 196 -22.50 -15.45 1.63
C ARG A 196 -23.89 -14.84 1.64
N THR A 197 -24.05 -13.73 2.35
CA THR A 197 -25.34 -13.01 2.38
C THR A 197 -25.57 -12.20 1.11
N ALA A 198 -24.57 -11.47 0.65
CA ALA A 198 -24.65 -10.59 -0.51
C ALA A 198 -24.91 -11.37 -1.80
N PHE A 199 -24.16 -12.46 -2.03
CA PHE A 199 -24.15 -13.24 -3.25
C PHE A 199 -24.63 -14.69 -3.05
N ALA A 200 -25.55 -14.90 -2.12
CA ALA A 200 -26.11 -16.22 -1.82
C ALA A 200 -26.70 -16.90 -3.07
N GLY A 201 -26.30 -18.13 -3.30
CA GLY A 201 -26.70 -18.94 -4.47
C GLY A 201 -25.78 -18.77 -5.68
N GLN A 202 -24.74 -17.97 -5.57
CA GLN A 202 -23.67 -17.87 -6.57
C GLN A 202 -22.41 -18.63 -6.12
N LEU A 203 -21.50 -18.88 -7.04
CA LEU A 203 -20.32 -19.70 -6.80
C LEU A 203 -19.25 -19.02 -5.93
N LEU A 204 -19.14 -17.69 -6.02
CA LEU A 204 -18.09 -16.93 -5.34
C LEU A 204 -18.00 -17.17 -3.82
N PRO A 205 -19.09 -17.13 -3.04
CA PRO A 205 -19.05 -17.37 -1.61
C PRO A 205 -18.54 -18.78 -1.21
N GLU A 206 -18.64 -19.73 -2.14
CA GLU A 206 -18.21 -21.11 -1.95
C GLU A 206 -16.76 -21.35 -2.44
N ARG A 207 -16.11 -20.31 -2.96
CA ARG A 207 -14.77 -20.37 -3.53
C ARG A 207 -13.84 -19.35 -2.87
N PRO A 208 -13.39 -19.59 -1.63
CA PRO A 208 -12.44 -18.70 -1.00
C PRO A 208 -11.14 -18.63 -1.84
N GLN A 209 -10.62 -17.45 -2.02
CA GLN A 209 -9.47 -17.16 -2.90
C GLN A 209 -8.25 -18.06 -2.65
N LYS A 210 -7.98 -18.41 -1.39
CA LYS A 210 -6.86 -19.28 -1.00
C LYS A 210 -7.25 -20.74 -0.84
N GLY A 211 -8.53 -21.06 -0.96
CA GLY A 211 -9.10 -22.42 -0.86
C GLY A 211 -9.38 -22.87 0.56
N LEU A 212 -9.74 -24.13 0.66
CA LEU A 212 -10.07 -24.81 1.91
C LEU A 212 -8.85 -25.63 2.38
N ARG A 213 -8.50 -25.51 3.67
CA ARG A 213 -7.32 -26.13 4.28
C ARG A 213 -7.22 -27.65 4.00
N ASP A 214 -8.28 -28.38 4.21
CA ASP A 214 -8.24 -29.84 4.07
C ASP A 214 -8.07 -30.26 2.59
N ILE A 215 -8.65 -29.50 1.68
CA ILE A 215 -8.46 -29.74 0.24
C ILE A 215 -7.02 -29.43 -0.16
N VAL A 216 -6.46 -28.30 0.27
CA VAL A 216 -5.06 -27.96 0.00
C VAL A 216 -4.11 -29.02 0.53
N LEU A 217 -4.37 -29.57 1.75
CA LEU A 217 -3.51 -30.59 2.37
C LEU A 217 -3.60 -31.95 1.70
N TYR A 218 -4.80 -32.38 1.32
CA TYR A 218 -5.05 -33.79 0.98
C TYR A 218 -5.37 -34.05 -0.48
N THR A 219 -5.57 -33.03 -1.32
CA THR A 219 -5.78 -33.24 -2.76
C THR A 219 -4.60 -33.96 -3.39
N PRO A 220 -4.82 -35.08 -4.13
CA PRO A 220 -3.74 -35.77 -4.80
C PRO A 220 -2.97 -34.90 -5.77
N ARG A 221 -1.64 -35.07 -5.83
CA ARG A 221 -0.75 -34.34 -6.75
C ARG A 221 -1.17 -34.46 -8.21
N GLU A 222 -1.71 -35.64 -8.59
CA GLU A 222 -2.23 -35.88 -9.91
C GLU A 222 -3.44 -35.02 -10.25
N GLN A 223 -4.23 -34.62 -9.25
CA GLN A 223 -5.37 -33.70 -9.44
C GLN A 223 -4.86 -32.26 -9.62
N VAL A 224 -3.84 -31.84 -8.87
CA VAL A 224 -3.15 -30.55 -9.09
C VAL A 224 -2.59 -30.49 -10.51
N ARG A 225 -1.90 -31.57 -10.95
CA ARG A 225 -1.38 -31.70 -12.33
C ARG A 225 -2.52 -31.62 -13.35
N ARG A 226 -3.62 -32.32 -13.12
CA ARG A 226 -4.77 -32.31 -14.02
C ARG A 226 -5.38 -30.91 -14.15
N PHE A 227 -5.54 -30.18 -13.02
CA PHE A 227 -6.04 -28.82 -13.06
C PHE A 227 -5.12 -27.90 -13.89
N TYR A 228 -3.78 -28.00 -13.68
CA TYR A 228 -2.81 -27.28 -14.47
C TYR A 228 -2.90 -27.63 -15.95
N ASP A 229 -2.82 -28.90 -16.32
CA ASP A 229 -2.85 -29.36 -17.73
C ASP A 229 -4.18 -29.01 -18.45
N THR A 230 -5.27 -28.83 -17.69
CA THR A 230 -6.59 -28.47 -18.21
C THR A 230 -6.74 -26.96 -18.38
N ASN A 231 -6.28 -26.17 -17.42
CA ASN A 231 -6.56 -24.73 -17.34
C ASN A 231 -5.42 -23.85 -17.87
N TYR A 232 -4.16 -24.32 -17.82
CA TYR A 232 -3.01 -23.59 -18.37
C TYR A 232 -2.87 -23.90 -19.84
N ARG A 233 -3.53 -23.09 -20.64
CA ARG A 233 -3.67 -23.31 -22.08
C ARG A 233 -3.52 -22.00 -22.84
N PRO A 234 -2.96 -22.04 -24.07
CA PRO A 234 -2.59 -20.82 -24.80
C PRO A 234 -3.77 -19.86 -24.98
N GLU A 235 -4.95 -20.34 -25.30
CA GLU A 235 -6.13 -19.49 -25.52
C GLU A 235 -6.67 -18.79 -24.27
N ARG A 236 -6.22 -19.20 -23.07
CA ARG A 236 -6.51 -18.52 -21.79
C ARG A 236 -5.34 -17.64 -21.31
N ALA A 237 -4.22 -17.63 -22.05
CA ALA A 237 -3.01 -16.97 -21.63
C ALA A 237 -2.81 -15.61 -22.30
N THR A 238 -2.34 -14.66 -21.53
CA THR A 238 -1.86 -13.36 -22.03
C THR A 238 -0.49 -13.06 -21.43
N LEU A 239 0.50 -12.78 -22.28
CA LEU A 239 1.81 -12.28 -21.85
C LEU A 239 1.86 -10.76 -21.98
N ILE A 240 2.10 -10.08 -20.87
CA ILE A 240 2.23 -8.62 -20.80
C ILE A 240 3.71 -8.32 -20.58
N ILE A 241 4.30 -7.46 -21.44
CA ILE A 241 5.68 -6.99 -21.28
C ILE A 241 5.68 -5.47 -21.33
N VAL A 242 6.16 -4.85 -20.27
CA VAL A 242 6.24 -3.39 -20.13
C VAL A 242 7.67 -2.98 -19.82
N GLY A 243 8.21 -1.96 -20.47
CA GLY A 243 9.53 -1.43 -20.15
C GLY A 243 10.30 -0.86 -21.32
N ASP A 244 11.60 -0.73 -21.13
CA ASP A 244 12.55 -0.31 -22.18
C ASP A 244 12.78 -1.47 -23.15
N ILE A 245 11.90 -1.59 -24.13
CA ILE A 245 11.78 -2.75 -25.02
C ILE A 245 11.81 -2.39 -26.51
N ASP A 246 12.41 -3.27 -27.30
CA ASP A 246 12.17 -3.35 -28.74
C ASP A 246 10.99 -4.31 -28.99
N ALA A 247 9.81 -3.74 -29.19
CA ALA A 247 8.59 -4.52 -29.37
C ALA A 247 8.68 -5.48 -30.58
N ALA A 248 9.30 -5.07 -31.69
CA ALA A 248 9.39 -5.92 -32.91
C ALA A 248 10.34 -7.12 -32.71
N ALA A 249 11.41 -6.95 -31.92
CA ALA A 249 12.29 -8.05 -31.53
C ALA A 249 11.59 -9.01 -30.58
N LEU A 250 10.81 -8.47 -29.62
CA LEU A 250 10.06 -9.27 -28.64
C LEU A 250 8.91 -10.06 -29.28
N GLU A 251 8.21 -9.52 -30.27
CA GLU A 251 7.19 -10.26 -31.05
C GLU A 251 7.75 -11.57 -31.63
N LYS A 252 8.90 -11.48 -32.32
CA LYS A 252 9.57 -12.66 -32.86
C LYS A 252 9.97 -13.67 -31.78
N ARG A 253 10.40 -13.16 -30.65
CA ARG A 253 10.80 -13.98 -29.52
C ARG A 253 9.62 -14.67 -28.87
N ILE A 254 8.48 -13.97 -28.66
CA ILE A 254 7.23 -14.53 -28.17
C ILE A 254 6.76 -15.66 -29.11
N GLU A 255 6.75 -15.39 -30.39
CA GLU A 255 6.40 -16.40 -31.41
C GLU A 255 7.29 -17.64 -31.30
N LYS A 256 8.62 -17.45 -31.25
CA LYS A 256 9.56 -18.56 -31.11
C LYS A 256 9.37 -19.37 -29.84
N THR A 257 9.07 -18.72 -28.72
CA THR A 257 8.98 -19.37 -27.40
C THR A 257 7.64 -20.07 -27.18
N PHE A 258 6.54 -19.44 -27.60
CA PHE A 258 5.19 -19.89 -27.19
C PHE A 258 4.36 -20.52 -28.31
N SER A 259 4.72 -20.38 -29.61
CA SER A 259 3.89 -20.93 -30.70
C SER A 259 3.73 -22.44 -30.66
N ALA A 260 4.73 -23.15 -30.14
CA ALA A 260 4.68 -24.61 -30.01
C ALA A 260 3.84 -25.08 -28.80
N TRP A 261 3.44 -24.19 -27.91
CA TRP A 261 2.59 -24.51 -26.75
C TRP A 261 1.22 -25.00 -27.22
N LYS A 262 0.85 -26.20 -26.79
CA LYS A 262 -0.45 -26.84 -27.05
C LYS A 262 -1.14 -27.15 -25.75
N ALA A 263 -2.45 -27.04 -25.73
CA ALA A 263 -3.27 -27.52 -24.63
C ALA A 263 -3.07 -29.04 -24.45
N LYS A 264 -2.84 -29.47 -23.21
CA LYS A 264 -2.60 -30.88 -22.88
C LYS A 264 -3.90 -31.71 -22.65
N ALA A 265 -5.00 -31.01 -22.41
CA ALA A 265 -6.33 -31.60 -22.17
C ALA A 265 -7.41 -30.90 -23.01
N PRO A 266 -8.59 -31.48 -23.18
CA PRO A 266 -9.75 -30.79 -23.76
C PRO A 266 -10.09 -29.51 -23.00
N ALA A 267 -10.68 -28.52 -23.69
CA ALA A 267 -11.14 -27.29 -23.03
C ALA A 267 -12.21 -27.62 -21.98
N PRO A 268 -12.04 -27.13 -20.72
CA PRO A 268 -13.07 -27.33 -19.72
C PRO A 268 -14.32 -26.54 -20.11
N ALA A 269 -15.49 -27.07 -19.74
CA ALA A 269 -16.73 -26.28 -19.83
C ALA A 269 -16.62 -25.07 -18.88
N ALA A 270 -17.10 -23.91 -19.34
CA ALA A 270 -17.20 -22.75 -18.47
C ALA A 270 -18.13 -23.07 -17.28
N ARG A 271 -17.63 -22.85 -16.06
CA ARG A 271 -18.46 -23.01 -14.86
C ARG A 271 -19.47 -21.87 -14.79
N ASP A 272 -20.69 -22.22 -14.47
CA ASP A 272 -21.73 -21.24 -14.16
C ASP A 272 -21.42 -20.62 -12.81
N ALA A 273 -21.17 -19.31 -12.79
CA ALA A 273 -20.96 -18.57 -11.54
C ALA A 273 -22.27 -18.35 -10.74
N GLY A 274 -23.41 -18.75 -11.28
CA GLY A 274 -24.74 -18.50 -10.73
C GLY A 274 -25.29 -17.13 -11.14
N ALA A 275 -26.56 -17.08 -11.44
CA ALA A 275 -27.23 -15.83 -11.76
C ALA A 275 -27.45 -14.99 -10.49
N TYR A 276 -27.14 -13.71 -10.58
CA TYR A 276 -27.48 -12.76 -9.51
C TYR A 276 -29.01 -12.61 -9.45
N THR A 277 -29.58 -12.81 -8.25
CA THR A 277 -31.01 -12.65 -8.01
C THR A 277 -31.23 -11.50 -7.00
N PRO A 278 -31.92 -10.40 -7.38
CA PRO A 278 -32.32 -9.36 -6.47
C PRO A 278 -33.13 -9.87 -5.28
N LYS A 279 -32.79 -9.42 -4.06
CA LYS A 279 -33.42 -9.90 -2.81
C LYS A 279 -34.14 -8.83 -2.03
N GLY A 280 -33.99 -7.54 -2.45
CA GLY A 280 -34.52 -6.40 -1.75
C GLY A 280 -33.79 -6.09 -0.45
N PRO A 281 -34.35 -5.19 0.37
CA PRO A 281 -33.79 -4.81 1.67
C PRO A 281 -33.70 -5.99 2.62
N ARG A 282 -32.54 -6.21 3.23
CA ARG A 282 -32.28 -7.28 4.18
C ARG A 282 -31.21 -6.92 5.20
N GLY A 283 -31.26 -7.56 6.36
CA GLY A 283 -30.28 -7.39 7.43
C GLY A 283 -29.35 -8.61 7.57
N THR A 284 -28.18 -8.40 8.14
CA THR A 284 -27.29 -9.46 8.66
C THR A 284 -26.44 -8.93 9.81
N THR A 285 -26.05 -9.81 10.72
CA THR A 285 -25.18 -9.45 11.84
C THR A 285 -24.07 -10.45 12.00
N TYR A 286 -22.87 -9.97 12.36
CA TYR A 286 -21.73 -10.83 12.63
C TYR A 286 -20.94 -10.27 13.83
N PHE A 287 -20.86 -11.04 14.91
CA PHE A 287 -20.18 -10.62 16.13
C PHE A 287 -19.11 -11.60 16.52
N GLU A 288 -17.90 -11.09 16.72
CA GLU A 288 -16.75 -11.88 17.12
C GLU A 288 -15.73 -10.98 17.84
N PRO A 289 -15.15 -11.44 18.98
CA PRO A 289 -14.07 -10.70 19.64
C PRO A 289 -12.93 -10.37 18.66
N GLY A 290 -12.41 -9.14 18.75
CA GLY A 290 -11.35 -8.66 17.84
C GLY A 290 -11.88 -7.88 16.62
N LEU A 291 -13.19 -7.83 16.39
CA LEU A 291 -13.76 -6.98 15.35
C LEU A 291 -13.98 -5.54 15.84
N PRO A 292 -13.72 -4.53 15.01
CA PRO A 292 -14.26 -3.20 15.22
C PRO A 292 -15.77 -3.20 14.98
N GLU A 293 -16.48 -2.29 15.63
CA GLU A 293 -17.90 -2.05 15.38
C GLU A 293 -18.06 -1.32 14.05
N ILE A 294 -18.77 -1.95 13.10
CA ILE A 294 -18.96 -1.42 11.74
C ILE A 294 -20.40 -1.65 11.30
N ILE A 295 -21.00 -0.63 10.72
CA ILE A 295 -22.24 -0.70 9.94
C ILE A 295 -21.84 -0.64 8.46
N ASP A 296 -22.34 -1.57 7.66
CA ASP A 296 -22.16 -1.61 6.21
C ASP A 296 -23.55 -1.63 5.54
N ILE A 297 -23.81 -0.62 4.71
CA ILE A 297 -25.07 -0.48 3.97
C ILE A 297 -24.71 -0.62 2.49
N ALA A 298 -25.02 -1.77 1.90
CA ALA A 298 -24.59 -2.13 0.56
C ALA A 298 -25.74 -2.19 -0.46
N TRP A 299 -25.50 -1.60 -1.63
CA TRP A 299 -26.33 -1.74 -2.83
C TRP A 299 -25.62 -2.63 -3.83
N LEU A 300 -26.34 -3.61 -4.36
CA LEU A 300 -25.77 -4.67 -5.17
C LEU A 300 -26.34 -4.62 -6.60
N LYS A 301 -25.56 -5.09 -7.57
CA LYS A 301 -26.01 -5.30 -8.96
C LYS A 301 -25.31 -6.52 -9.57
N PRO A 302 -25.87 -7.08 -10.69
CA PRO A 302 -25.17 -8.10 -11.47
C PRO A 302 -23.80 -7.62 -11.96
N ALA A 303 -22.89 -8.58 -12.21
CA ALA A 303 -21.60 -8.28 -12.83
C ALA A 303 -21.79 -7.67 -14.23
N GLU A 304 -20.98 -6.69 -14.56
CA GLU A 304 -20.92 -6.14 -15.91
C GLU A 304 -20.24 -7.16 -16.85
N THR A 305 -20.94 -7.52 -17.90
CA THR A 305 -20.45 -8.53 -18.87
C THR A 305 -20.13 -7.94 -20.24
N ARG A 306 -20.51 -6.70 -20.48
CA ARG A 306 -20.24 -6.00 -21.76
C ARG A 306 -18.82 -5.49 -21.80
N PHE A 307 -18.26 -5.37 -22.99
CA PHE A 307 -17.04 -4.59 -23.20
C PHE A 307 -17.30 -3.10 -23.00
N GLN A 308 -16.33 -2.41 -22.43
CA GLN A 308 -16.40 -0.98 -22.20
C GLN A 308 -16.61 -0.23 -23.52
N ASN A 309 -17.49 0.77 -23.51
CA ASN A 309 -17.78 1.68 -24.60
C ASN A 309 -17.95 3.11 -24.07
N ARG A 310 -18.15 4.08 -24.95
CA ARG A 310 -18.30 5.50 -24.60
C ARG A 310 -19.44 5.74 -23.58
N GLU A 311 -20.54 5.04 -23.69
CA GLU A 311 -21.67 5.17 -22.77
C GLU A 311 -21.30 4.69 -21.37
N ALA A 312 -20.72 3.51 -21.27
CA ALA A 312 -20.27 2.92 -20.00
C ALA A 312 -19.27 3.84 -19.30
N VAL A 313 -18.36 4.44 -20.04
CA VAL A 313 -17.39 5.39 -19.50
C VAL A 313 -18.03 6.68 -19.01
N ARG A 314 -18.96 7.27 -19.75
CA ARG A 314 -19.72 8.42 -19.28
C ARG A 314 -20.43 8.14 -17.95
N ASP A 315 -21.03 6.94 -17.83
CA ASP A 315 -21.69 6.54 -16.60
C ASP A 315 -20.71 6.27 -15.45
N MET A 316 -19.54 5.72 -15.75
CA MET A 316 -18.44 5.61 -14.76
C MET A 316 -17.97 6.98 -14.26
N MET A 317 -17.87 7.98 -15.13
CA MET A 317 -17.55 9.35 -14.72
C MET A 317 -18.63 9.96 -13.83
N ARG A 318 -19.91 9.77 -14.18
CA ARG A 318 -21.03 10.21 -13.33
C ARG A 318 -21.01 9.54 -11.97
N GLU A 319 -20.75 8.22 -11.94
CA GLU A 319 -20.59 7.47 -10.71
C GLU A 319 -19.43 8.04 -9.89
N HIS A 320 -18.26 8.25 -10.49
CA HIS A 320 -17.10 8.78 -9.78
C HIS A 320 -17.39 10.15 -9.15
N LEU A 321 -17.97 11.06 -9.91
CA LEU A 321 -18.36 12.38 -9.40
C LEU A 321 -19.39 12.32 -8.27
N ALA A 322 -20.38 11.41 -8.40
CA ALA A 322 -21.38 11.20 -7.37
C ALA A 322 -20.77 10.63 -6.09
N LEU A 323 -19.89 9.63 -6.21
CA LEU A 323 -19.24 9.01 -5.05
C LEU A 323 -18.26 9.97 -4.37
N ALA A 324 -17.50 10.77 -5.13
CA ALA A 324 -16.62 11.79 -4.58
C ALA A 324 -17.41 12.87 -3.80
N ALA A 325 -18.53 13.35 -4.35
CA ALA A 325 -19.39 14.31 -3.66
C ALA A 325 -20.02 13.72 -2.39
N LEU A 326 -20.41 12.44 -2.42
CA LEU A 326 -20.97 11.75 -1.24
C LEU A 326 -19.89 11.53 -0.18
N ASP A 327 -18.70 11.11 -0.56
CA ASP A 327 -17.59 10.86 0.38
C ASP A 327 -17.20 12.15 1.10
N ASN A 328 -17.08 13.27 0.38
CA ASN A 328 -16.87 14.59 0.95
C ASN A 328 -17.99 15.00 1.93
N ARG A 329 -19.25 14.68 1.64
CA ARG A 329 -20.39 14.93 2.56
C ARG A 329 -20.29 14.08 3.82
N LEU A 330 -19.95 12.80 3.69
CA LEU A 330 -19.76 11.89 4.81
C LEU A 330 -18.64 12.32 5.75
N GLU A 331 -17.50 12.76 5.21
CA GLU A 331 -16.38 13.29 6.00
C GLU A 331 -16.82 14.52 6.82
N ARG A 332 -17.56 15.45 6.22
CA ARG A 332 -18.09 16.63 6.93
C ARG A 332 -19.07 16.27 8.02
N VAL A 333 -19.95 15.31 7.78
CA VAL A 333 -20.90 14.85 8.81
C VAL A 333 -20.15 14.19 9.95
N ALA A 334 -19.18 13.32 9.66
CA ALA A 334 -18.34 12.68 10.67
C ALA A 334 -17.53 13.69 11.52
N ALA A 335 -17.19 14.84 10.95
CA ALA A 335 -16.48 15.90 11.66
C ALA A 335 -17.37 16.67 12.67
N ARG A 336 -18.69 16.59 12.56
CA ARG A 336 -19.61 17.28 13.48
C ARG A 336 -19.55 16.69 14.88
N PRO A 337 -19.59 17.51 15.95
CA PRO A 337 -19.60 17.01 17.32
C PRO A 337 -20.81 16.13 17.65
N ASP A 338 -21.97 16.42 17.06
CA ASP A 338 -23.25 15.74 17.28
C ASP A 338 -23.47 14.50 16.41
N SER A 339 -22.59 14.23 15.44
CA SER A 339 -22.65 13.01 14.64
C SER A 339 -22.51 11.75 15.50
N ALA A 340 -23.30 10.74 15.22
CA ALA A 340 -23.27 9.46 15.92
C ALA A 340 -22.12 8.55 15.46
N PHE A 341 -21.40 8.90 14.40
CA PHE A 341 -20.26 8.12 13.90
C PHE A 341 -18.98 8.96 13.87
N ALA A 342 -17.86 8.27 14.11
CA ALA A 342 -16.53 8.87 14.10
C ALA A 342 -15.94 8.92 12.68
N ARG A 343 -16.38 8.01 11.82
CA ARG A 343 -15.93 7.91 10.44
C ARG A 343 -17.01 7.25 9.57
N ALA A 344 -17.10 7.69 8.32
CA ALA A 344 -17.84 7.01 7.28
C ALA A 344 -17.08 7.14 5.95
N GLY A 345 -17.35 6.25 5.01
CA GLY A 345 -16.75 6.28 3.68
C GLY A 345 -17.37 5.23 2.78
N LEU A 346 -17.10 5.37 1.49
CA LEU A 346 -17.64 4.49 0.46
C LEU A 346 -16.63 3.41 0.06
N ASN A 347 -17.12 2.22 -0.23
CA ASN A 347 -16.34 1.12 -0.78
C ASN A 347 -17.08 0.52 -1.98
N ARG A 348 -16.47 0.59 -3.16
CA ARG A 348 -16.96 -0.06 -4.36
C ARG A 348 -16.12 -1.28 -4.67
N GLN A 349 -16.77 -2.43 -4.88
CA GLN A 349 -16.12 -3.67 -5.25
C GLN A 349 -16.77 -4.27 -6.48
N SER A 350 -15.93 -4.82 -7.37
CA SER A 350 -16.36 -5.63 -8.51
C SER A 350 -15.85 -7.05 -8.29
N PHE A 351 -16.74 -8.02 -8.43
CA PHE A 351 -16.47 -9.44 -8.32
C PHE A 351 -16.68 -10.07 -9.68
N GLN A 352 -15.61 -10.49 -10.31
CA GLN A 352 -15.64 -11.05 -11.66
C GLN A 352 -16.71 -12.14 -11.78
N ARG A 353 -17.54 -12.07 -12.84
CA ARG A 353 -18.63 -13.02 -13.16
C ARG A 353 -19.74 -13.14 -12.09
N THR A 354 -19.65 -12.45 -10.98
CA THR A 354 -20.57 -12.58 -9.83
C THR A 354 -21.46 -11.36 -9.66
N GLY A 355 -20.87 -10.18 -9.41
CA GLY A 355 -21.63 -8.95 -9.18
C GLY A 355 -20.76 -7.77 -8.79
N GLU A 356 -21.41 -6.65 -8.51
CA GLU A 356 -20.78 -5.46 -7.96
C GLU A 356 -21.50 -4.99 -6.71
N SER A 357 -20.77 -4.41 -5.78
CA SER A 357 -21.32 -3.76 -4.59
C SER A 357 -20.84 -2.32 -4.46
N LEU A 358 -21.72 -1.45 -3.99
CA LEU A 358 -21.39 -0.17 -3.41
C LEU A 358 -21.81 -0.20 -1.95
N SER A 359 -20.87 -0.06 -1.05
CA SER A 359 -21.08 -0.05 0.40
C SER A 359 -20.82 1.32 0.99
N LEU A 360 -21.75 1.81 1.80
CA LEU A 360 -21.51 2.88 2.76
C LEU A 360 -21.08 2.24 4.09
N MET A 361 -19.81 2.37 4.43
CA MET A 361 -19.23 1.85 5.66
C MET A 361 -19.18 2.94 6.72
N VAL A 362 -19.70 2.66 7.90
CA VAL A 362 -19.79 3.61 9.02
C VAL A 362 -19.18 3.00 10.27
N MET A 363 -18.33 3.74 10.94
CA MET A 363 -17.76 3.40 12.24
C MET A 363 -18.48 4.22 13.32
N PRO A 364 -19.41 3.64 14.09
CA PRO A 364 -20.16 4.35 15.09
C PRO A 364 -19.27 4.82 16.25
N LYS A 365 -19.67 5.88 16.93
CA LYS A 365 -19.10 6.22 18.24
C LYS A 365 -19.52 5.17 19.27
N PRO A 366 -18.74 4.92 20.32
CA PRO A 366 -19.06 3.90 21.33
C PRO A 366 -20.46 4.06 21.91
N GLY A 367 -21.28 3.01 21.82
CA GLY A 367 -22.66 3.00 22.30
C GLY A 367 -23.68 3.73 21.42
N GLU A 368 -23.28 4.27 20.27
CA GLU A 368 -24.14 5.06 19.39
C GLU A 368 -24.60 4.29 18.14
N THR A 369 -24.41 2.96 18.07
CA THR A 369 -24.61 2.16 16.84
C THR A 369 -26.01 2.31 16.23
N GLN A 370 -27.07 2.29 17.04
CA GLN A 370 -28.44 2.50 16.56
C GLN A 370 -28.64 3.90 15.97
N LYS A 371 -28.07 4.92 16.62
CA LYS A 371 -28.15 6.30 16.11
C LYS A 371 -27.35 6.48 14.84
N ALA A 372 -26.13 5.90 14.78
CA ALA A 372 -25.29 5.92 13.59
C ALA A 372 -25.94 5.23 12.40
N LEU A 373 -26.63 4.10 12.62
CA LEU A 373 -27.44 3.44 11.59
C LEU A 373 -28.56 4.35 11.07
N ASN A 374 -29.29 4.98 11.97
CA ASN A 374 -30.40 5.89 11.61
C ASN A 374 -29.86 7.10 10.84
N GLU A 375 -28.73 7.68 11.27
CA GLU A 375 -28.09 8.83 10.61
C GLU A 375 -27.62 8.45 9.19
N ALA A 376 -26.91 7.32 9.04
CA ALA A 376 -26.41 6.83 7.76
C ALA A 376 -27.53 6.53 6.76
N LEU A 377 -28.61 5.89 7.21
CA LEU A 377 -29.79 5.63 6.37
C LEU A 377 -30.50 6.93 5.99
N THR A 378 -30.57 7.90 6.87
CA THR A 378 -31.15 9.22 6.61
C THR A 378 -30.33 9.98 5.59
N LEU A 379 -29.00 9.99 5.72
CA LEU A 379 -28.07 10.60 4.75
C LEU A 379 -28.20 9.95 3.36
N SER A 380 -28.24 8.62 3.29
CA SER A 380 -28.42 7.91 2.02
C SER A 380 -29.72 8.32 1.34
N ARG A 381 -30.79 8.46 2.09
CA ARG A 381 -32.08 8.95 1.56
C ARG A 381 -32.05 10.41 1.15
N GLN A 382 -31.42 11.26 1.96
CA GLN A 382 -31.24 12.68 1.64
C GLN A 382 -30.53 12.86 0.28
N VAL A 383 -29.46 12.05 0.04
CA VAL A 383 -28.76 12.05 -1.26
C VAL A 383 -29.67 11.53 -2.37
N GLY A 384 -30.43 10.46 -2.15
CA GLY A 384 -31.39 9.92 -3.13
C GLY A 384 -32.54 10.87 -3.47
N GLU A 385 -32.96 11.75 -2.56
CA GLU A 385 -34.06 12.67 -2.72
C GLU A 385 -33.60 14.03 -3.29
N TYR A 386 -32.59 14.64 -2.70
CA TYR A 386 -32.16 16.00 -3.02
C TYR A 386 -30.89 16.04 -3.90
N GLY A 387 -30.10 14.97 -3.98
CA GLY A 387 -28.83 14.94 -4.69
C GLY A 387 -27.75 15.80 -4.00
N PHE A 388 -26.90 16.40 -4.84
CA PHE A 388 -25.79 17.26 -4.45
C PHE A 388 -26.10 18.70 -4.82
N SER A 389 -25.58 19.64 -4.02
CA SER A 389 -25.59 21.07 -4.31
C SER A 389 -24.62 21.42 -5.46
N ASP A 390 -24.73 22.66 -5.98
CA ASP A 390 -23.77 23.17 -6.98
C ASP A 390 -22.34 23.21 -6.42
N ALA A 391 -22.17 23.54 -5.13
CA ALA A 391 -20.86 23.60 -4.50
C ALA A 391 -20.23 22.21 -4.36
N GLU A 392 -20.96 21.19 -3.88
CA GLU A 392 -20.49 19.82 -3.77
C GLU A 392 -20.11 19.21 -5.13
N PHE A 393 -20.94 19.44 -6.13
CA PHE A 393 -20.67 19.00 -7.50
C PHE A 393 -19.43 19.70 -8.08
N ALA A 394 -19.35 21.03 -7.93
CA ALA A 394 -18.22 21.81 -8.45
C ALA A 394 -16.90 21.39 -7.83
N ARG A 395 -16.87 21.10 -6.51
CA ARG A 395 -15.71 20.58 -5.81
C ARG A 395 -15.31 19.21 -6.38
N ALA A 396 -16.24 18.26 -6.42
CA ALA A 396 -15.95 16.91 -6.93
C ALA A 396 -15.44 16.95 -8.39
N ALA A 397 -16.03 17.81 -9.23
CA ALA A 397 -15.60 17.98 -10.62
C ALA A 397 -14.21 18.62 -10.74
N ALA A 398 -13.88 19.60 -9.90
CA ALA A 398 -12.57 20.23 -9.86
C ALA A 398 -11.48 19.25 -9.43
N ASP A 399 -11.72 18.48 -8.35
CA ASP A 399 -10.79 17.48 -7.84
C ASP A 399 -10.57 16.35 -8.85
N TYR A 400 -11.63 15.91 -9.53
CA TYR A 400 -11.54 14.89 -10.58
C TYR A 400 -10.70 15.36 -11.77
N GLU A 401 -10.95 16.59 -12.25
CA GLU A 401 -10.18 17.18 -13.36
C GLU A 401 -8.71 17.38 -12.97
N ALA A 402 -8.42 17.87 -11.76
CA ALA A 402 -7.06 18.03 -11.27
C ALA A 402 -6.32 16.68 -11.22
N GLY A 403 -6.99 15.63 -10.75
CA GLY A 403 -6.44 14.27 -10.74
C GLY A 403 -6.16 13.73 -12.14
N LEU A 404 -7.03 14.00 -13.13
CA LEU A 404 -6.80 13.61 -14.54
C LEU A 404 -5.60 14.35 -15.14
N ARG A 405 -5.49 15.65 -14.91
CA ARG A 405 -4.35 16.46 -15.36
C ARG A 405 -3.04 15.94 -14.77
N GLN A 406 -2.99 15.71 -13.46
CA GLN A 406 -1.82 15.17 -12.80
C GLN A 406 -1.40 13.80 -13.37
N ARG A 407 -2.37 12.91 -13.64
CA ARG A 407 -2.08 11.62 -14.29
C ARG A 407 -1.52 11.78 -15.70
N ALA A 408 -2.05 12.73 -16.47
CA ALA A 408 -1.54 13.02 -17.81
C ALA A 408 -0.11 13.59 -17.76
N ASP A 409 0.16 14.52 -16.86
CA ASP A 409 1.48 15.15 -16.67
C ASP A 409 2.54 14.14 -16.19
N SER A 410 2.15 13.22 -15.32
CA SER A 410 3.04 12.19 -14.78
C SER A 410 3.16 10.94 -15.66
N ALA A 411 2.44 10.87 -16.77
CA ALA A 411 2.37 9.66 -17.61
C ALA A 411 3.73 9.12 -18.05
N ALA A 412 4.67 10.00 -18.37
CA ALA A 412 6.01 9.63 -18.84
C ALA A 412 6.92 9.04 -17.75
N THR A 413 6.54 9.09 -16.48
CA THR A 413 7.35 8.61 -15.34
C THR A 413 6.69 7.45 -14.59
N ARG A 414 5.60 6.89 -15.12
CA ARG A 414 4.93 5.73 -14.52
C ARG A 414 5.84 4.50 -14.47
N SER A 415 5.76 3.73 -13.38
CA SER A 415 6.54 2.49 -13.26
C SER A 415 6.03 1.39 -14.20
N ASN A 416 6.94 0.49 -14.58
CA ASN A 416 6.59 -0.66 -15.42
C ASN A 416 5.59 -1.58 -14.73
N GLU A 417 5.75 -1.78 -13.42
CA GLU A 417 4.87 -2.61 -12.60
C GLU A 417 3.44 -2.05 -12.60
N TRP A 418 3.30 -0.74 -12.36
CA TRP A 418 1.98 -0.09 -12.35
C TRP A 418 1.27 -0.21 -13.70
N ILE A 419 2.01 -0.03 -14.82
CA ILE A 419 1.43 -0.18 -16.16
C ILE A 419 1.04 -1.65 -16.41
N ALA A 420 1.86 -2.62 -15.99
CA ALA A 420 1.55 -4.04 -16.14
C ALA A 420 0.31 -4.45 -15.33
N ASP A 421 0.16 -3.93 -14.11
CA ASP A 421 -1.03 -4.14 -13.27
C ASP A 421 -2.29 -3.53 -13.91
N MET A 422 -2.20 -2.30 -14.42
CA MET A 422 -3.29 -1.62 -15.11
C MET A 422 -3.72 -2.39 -16.36
N ILE A 423 -2.77 -2.89 -17.16
CA ILE A 423 -3.08 -3.68 -18.35
C ILE A 423 -3.75 -5.00 -17.96
N ALA A 424 -3.25 -5.70 -16.95
CA ALA A 424 -3.82 -6.96 -16.48
C ALA A 424 -5.26 -6.77 -15.97
N GLY A 425 -5.48 -5.77 -15.12
CA GLY A 425 -6.82 -5.41 -14.62
C GLY A 425 -7.79 -5.03 -15.75
N SER A 426 -7.33 -4.22 -16.72
CA SER A 426 -8.16 -3.83 -17.87
C SER A 426 -8.61 -5.05 -18.70
N ILE A 427 -7.74 -6.05 -18.87
CA ILE A 427 -8.10 -7.29 -19.56
C ILE A 427 -9.14 -8.08 -18.75
N GLY A 428 -8.95 -8.18 -17.42
CA GLY A 428 -9.88 -8.87 -16.51
C GLY A 428 -11.29 -8.24 -16.52
N ASP A 429 -11.35 -6.92 -16.45
CA ASP A 429 -12.58 -6.13 -16.37
C ASP A 429 -13.19 -5.76 -17.73
N ARG A 430 -12.58 -6.21 -18.83
CA ARG A 430 -13.00 -5.91 -20.21
C ARG A 430 -12.98 -4.41 -20.55
N TYR A 431 -11.99 -3.69 -20.01
CA TYR A 431 -11.77 -2.28 -20.28
C TYR A 431 -10.81 -2.06 -21.44
N VAL A 432 -10.96 -0.95 -22.13
CA VAL A 432 -10.00 -0.51 -23.15
C VAL A 432 -8.78 0.10 -22.46
N ILE A 433 -7.60 -0.24 -22.91
CA ILE A 433 -6.34 0.31 -22.40
C ILE A 433 -6.11 1.66 -23.06
N ASN A 434 -6.25 2.73 -22.31
CA ASN A 434 -6.11 4.12 -22.74
C ASN A 434 -4.86 4.77 -22.14
N SER A 435 -4.36 5.82 -22.78
CA SER A 435 -3.35 6.69 -22.18
C SER A 435 -3.99 7.73 -21.25
N PRO A 436 -3.29 8.22 -20.21
CA PRO A 436 -3.82 9.26 -19.33
C PRO A 436 -4.17 10.58 -20.05
N ALA A 437 -3.46 10.90 -21.13
CA ALA A 437 -3.79 12.05 -21.94
C ALA A 437 -5.14 11.89 -22.69
N GLN A 438 -5.40 10.66 -23.17
CA GLN A 438 -6.69 10.29 -23.72
C GLN A 438 -7.78 10.39 -22.67
N ASP A 439 -7.54 9.93 -21.46
CA ASP A 439 -8.48 9.99 -20.34
C ASP A 439 -8.90 11.43 -20.01
N LEU A 440 -7.94 12.33 -19.89
CA LEU A 440 -8.19 13.75 -19.66
C LEU A 440 -8.99 14.36 -20.82
N GLN A 441 -8.61 14.12 -22.06
CA GLN A 441 -9.29 14.67 -23.21
C GLN A 441 -10.75 14.22 -23.28
N PHE A 442 -10.99 12.94 -23.01
CA PHE A 442 -12.36 12.42 -23.02
C PHE A 442 -13.23 13.03 -21.91
N TYR A 443 -12.68 13.21 -20.71
CA TYR A 443 -13.39 13.95 -19.68
C TYR A 443 -13.75 15.36 -20.14
N LEU A 444 -12.82 16.09 -20.76
CA LEU A 444 -13.06 17.42 -21.27
C LEU A 444 -14.15 17.43 -22.34
N ASP A 445 -14.17 16.43 -23.24
CA ASP A 445 -15.19 16.27 -24.30
C ASP A 445 -16.57 15.94 -23.70
N LEU A 446 -16.64 15.14 -22.65
CA LEU A 446 -17.88 14.73 -21.98
C LEU A 446 -18.35 15.71 -20.91
N LYS A 447 -17.52 16.66 -20.49
CA LYS A 447 -17.83 17.62 -19.41
C LYS A 447 -19.20 18.30 -19.53
N PRO A 448 -19.69 18.68 -20.74
CA PRO A 448 -21.04 19.23 -20.89
C PRO A 448 -22.16 18.22 -20.52
N GLU A 449 -21.91 16.91 -20.66
CA GLU A 449 -22.87 15.83 -20.35
C GLU A 449 -22.80 15.37 -18.88
N LEU A 450 -21.78 15.82 -18.14
CA LEU A 450 -21.51 15.51 -16.73
C LEU A 450 -22.05 16.61 -15.80
N SER A 451 -23.24 17.16 -16.11
CA SER A 451 -23.86 18.21 -15.29
C SER A 451 -24.25 17.69 -13.90
N ARG A 452 -24.42 18.60 -12.93
CA ARG A 452 -24.94 18.28 -11.59
C ARG A 452 -26.23 17.43 -11.68
N ASP A 453 -27.15 17.82 -12.55
CA ASP A 453 -28.45 17.14 -12.66
C ASP A 453 -28.28 15.71 -13.23
N ALA A 454 -27.34 15.50 -14.15
CA ALA A 454 -26.99 14.16 -14.64
C ALA A 454 -26.37 13.30 -13.54
N VAL A 455 -25.50 13.86 -12.72
CA VAL A 455 -24.87 13.19 -11.56
C VAL A 455 -25.93 12.88 -10.49
N ASN A 456 -26.82 13.83 -10.21
CA ASN A 456 -27.94 13.64 -9.27
C ASN A 456 -28.91 12.56 -9.75
N SER A 457 -29.20 12.50 -11.03
CA SER A 457 -30.03 11.44 -11.62
C SER A 457 -29.35 10.06 -11.48
N TYR A 458 -28.03 10.02 -11.67
CA TYR A 458 -27.25 8.79 -11.55
C TYR A 458 -27.23 8.28 -10.11
N ILE A 459 -26.93 9.11 -9.11
CA ILE A 459 -26.89 8.67 -7.70
C ILE A 459 -28.26 8.24 -7.22
N LYS A 460 -29.32 8.89 -7.65
CA LYS A 460 -30.70 8.47 -7.36
C LYS A 460 -31.00 7.08 -7.90
N ALA A 461 -30.62 6.78 -9.14
CA ALA A 461 -30.77 5.45 -9.74
C ALA A 461 -29.90 4.41 -9.02
N LEU A 462 -28.70 4.79 -8.59
CA LEU A 462 -27.79 3.92 -7.85
C LEU A 462 -28.39 3.50 -6.51
N MET A 463 -28.98 4.44 -5.75
CA MET A 463 -29.65 4.16 -4.47
C MET A 463 -30.95 3.35 -4.61
N GLN A 464 -31.42 3.12 -5.85
CA GLN A 464 -32.57 2.26 -6.16
C GLN A 464 -32.17 0.86 -6.64
N ARG A 465 -30.86 0.53 -6.68
CA ARG A 465 -30.36 -0.83 -6.96
C ARG A 465 -30.89 -1.80 -5.90
N ASP A 466 -30.64 -3.10 -6.12
CA ASP A 466 -31.02 -4.12 -5.13
C ASP A 466 -30.36 -3.87 -3.76
N GLY A 467 -31.18 -3.95 -2.72
CA GLY A 467 -30.77 -3.66 -1.35
C GLY A 467 -31.63 -2.59 -0.69
N PRO A 468 -31.12 -1.95 0.39
CA PRO A 468 -29.78 -2.20 0.90
C PRO A 468 -29.64 -3.53 1.64
N LEU A 469 -28.48 -4.16 1.54
CA LEU A 469 -28.04 -5.14 2.51
C LEU A 469 -27.40 -4.35 3.69
N ILE A 470 -28.02 -4.44 4.86
CA ILE A 470 -27.53 -3.76 6.06
C ILE A 470 -26.82 -4.78 6.94
N SER A 471 -25.53 -4.61 7.12
CA SER A 471 -24.72 -5.47 7.97
C SER A 471 -24.23 -4.69 9.20
N VAL A 472 -24.41 -5.27 10.38
CA VAL A 472 -23.81 -4.76 11.63
C VAL A 472 -22.87 -5.80 12.18
N SER A 473 -21.64 -5.40 12.44
CA SER A 473 -20.60 -6.27 12.99
C SER A 473 -19.86 -5.58 14.13
N GLY A 474 -19.30 -6.40 15.03
CA GLY A 474 -18.57 -5.85 16.18
C GLY A 474 -18.02 -6.94 17.09
N PRO A 475 -17.39 -6.53 18.23
CA PRO A 475 -16.79 -7.47 19.17
C PRO A 475 -17.82 -8.28 19.97
N ALA A 476 -19.05 -7.78 20.09
CA ALA A 476 -20.16 -8.40 20.81
C ALA A 476 -21.51 -7.94 20.24
N PRO A 477 -22.59 -8.73 20.42
CA PRO A 477 -23.93 -8.34 20.00
C PRO A 477 -24.36 -7.00 20.56
N VAL A 478 -24.94 -6.16 19.71
CA VAL A 478 -25.48 -4.86 20.08
C VAL A 478 -26.95 -5.06 20.46
N ALA A 479 -27.35 -4.64 21.66
CA ALA A 479 -28.71 -4.83 22.16
C ALA A 479 -29.74 -4.18 21.22
N GLY A 480 -30.73 -4.94 20.82
CA GLY A 480 -31.81 -4.46 19.94
C GLY A 480 -31.44 -4.37 18.45
N LEU A 481 -30.26 -4.81 18.04
CA LEU A 481 -29.82 -4.85 16.65
C LEU A 481 -29.57 -6.29 16.19
N ASP A 482 -30.63 -7.03 15.99
CA ASP A 482 -30.63 -8.31 15.23
C ASP A 482 -31.03 -8.07 13.77
N THR A 483 -30.92 -9.11 12.95
CA THR A 483 -31.31 -9.09 11.53
C THR A 483 -32.73 -8.50 11.31
N THR A 484 -33.70 -8.91 12.09
CA THR A 484 -35.08 -8.42 12.01
C THR A 484 -35.21 -6.95 12.41
N ALA A 485 -34.45 -6.51 13.41
CA ALA A 485 -34.45 -5.12 13.85
C ALA A 485 -33.84 -4.19 12.79
N LEU A 486 -32.77 -4.62 12.07
CA LEU A 486 -32.19 -3.88 10.96
C LEU A 486 -33.20 -3.66 9.83
N GLU A 487 -33.93 -4.70 9.41
CA GLU A 487 -34.98 -4.62 8.40
C GLU A 487 -36.14 -3.71 8.85
N LYS A 488 -36.58 -3.82 10.08
CA LYS A 488 -37.62 -2.93 10.67
C LYS A 488 -37.15 -1.49 10.72
N THR A 489 -35.90 -1.23 11.11
CA THR A 489 -35.31 0.12 11.13
C THR A 489 -35.34 0.75 9.75
N TYR A 490 -34.90 0.02 8.73
CA TYR A 490 -34.96 0.48 7.33
C TYR A 490 -36.41 0.76 6.90
N ALA A 491 -37.33 -0.19 7.14
CA ALA A 491 -38.74 -0.05 6.76
C ALA A 491 -39.41 1.17 7.45
N ALA A 492 -39.06 1.43 8.71
CA ALA A 492 -39.57 2.58 9.46
C ALA A 492 -39.04 3.92 8.91
N LEU A 493 -37.75 3.96 8.55
CA LEU A 493 -37.11 5.19 8.03
C LEU A 493 -37.43 5.45 6.56
N LYS A 494 -37.65 4.40 5.75
CA LYS A 494 -37.78 4.45 4.30
C LYS A 494 -38.72 5.54 3.77
N ASN A 495 -39.83 5.80 4.45
CA ASN A 495 -40.87 6.70 3.98
C ASN A 495 -40.98 7.98 4.83
N LEU A 496 -40.11 8.19 5.84
CA LEU A 496 -40.15 9.41 6.63
C LEU A 496 -39.63 10.60 5.80
N PRO A 497 -40.18 11.79 5.96
CA PRO A 497 -39.60 12.98 5.33
C PRO A 497 -38.15 13.18 5.78
N VAL A 498 -37.27 13.54 4.85
CA VAL A 498 -35.89 13.97 5.15
C VAL A 498 -35.77 15.48 4.89
N ALA A 499 -35.03 16.17 5.72
CA ALA A 499 -34.73 17.58 5.51
C ALA A 499 -33.75 17.74 4.33
N ALA A 500 -33.86 18.85 3.61
CA ALA A 500 -32.84 19.21 2.61
C ALA A 500 -31.49 19.42 3.30
N PRO A 501 -30.36 19.12 2.63
CA PRO A 501 -29.03 19.40 3.17
C PRO A 501 -28.85 20.89 3.41
N GLU A 502 -28.07 21.24 4.45
CA GLU A 502 -27.71 22.64 4.70
C GLU A 502 -26.88 23.19 3.54
N ALA A 503 -27.14 24.47 3.18
CA ALA A 503 -26.39 25.13 2.13
C ALA A 503 -24.93 25.36 2.57
N GLU A 504 -24.00 25.05 1.71
CA GLU A 504 -22.58 25.30 1.92
C GLU A 504 -22.21 26.70 1.48
N THR A 505 -21.37 27.36 2.27
CA THR A 505 -20.71 28.62 1.91
C THR A 505 -19.21 28.39 1.93
N ALA A 506 -18.60 28.30 0.74
CA ALA A 506 -17.15 28.15 0.63
C ALA A 506 -16.44 29.36 1.26
N LYS A 507 -15.49 29.09 2.15
CA LYS A 507 -14.65 30.12 2.76
C LYS A 507 -13.39 30.33 1.93
N ALA A 508 -13.04 31.58 1.68
CA ALA A 508 -11.80 31.91 0.98
C ALA A 508 -10.57 31.55 1.84
N TRP A 509 -9.46 31.17 1.18
CA TRP A 509 -8.21 30.90 1.84
C TRP A 509 -7.71 32.09 2.65
N ALA A 510 -7.53 31.93 3.95
CA ALA A 510 -7.24 33.01 4.90
C ALA A 510 -5.74 33.31 5.08
N TYR A 511 -4.84 32.48 4.53
CA TYR A 511 -3.39 32.57 4.73
C TYR A 511 -2.64 32.84 3.42
N ALA A 512 -3.11 33.81 2.65
CA ALA A 512 -2.49 34.20 1.38
C ALA A 512 -1.29 35.16 1.55
N ASP A 513 -1.23 35.90 2.65
CA ASP A 513 -0.23 36.94 2.90
C ASP A 513 0.44 36.72 4.28
N PHE A 514 1.76 36.67 4.29
CA PHE A 514 2.61 36.57 5.48
C PHE A 514 3.53 37.80 5.67
N GLY A 515 3.42 38.83 4.84
CA GLY A 515 4.23 40.05 4.85
C GLY A 515 5.07 40.24 3.56
N ALA A 516 5.86 41.29 3.53
CA ALA A 516 6.68 41.61 2.36
C ALA A 516 7.73 40.51 2.10
N PRO A 517 7.82 39.97 0.87
CA PRO A 517 8.77 38.91 0.54
C PRO A 517 10.24 39.29 0.84
N VAL A 518 10.99 38.37 1.41
CA VAL A 518 12.40 38.55 1.79
C VAL A 518 13.26 37.60 0.96
N ALA A 519 14.22 38.16 0.20
CA ALA A 519 15.13 37.38 -0.62
C ALA A 519 16.25 36.70 0.20
N PRO A 520 16.79 35.57 -0.27
CA PRO A 520 17.92 34.92 0.37
C PRO A 520 19.18 35.80 0.30
N VAL A 521 20.01 35.78 1.38
CA VAL A 521 21.27 36.52 1.47
C VAL A 521 22.45 35.76 0.83
N ARG A 522 22.27 34.45 0.58
CA ARG A 522 23.29 33.59 -0.04
C ARG A 522 22.65 32.51 -0.89
N THR A 523 23.24 32.29 -2.08
CA THR A 523 22.87 31.20 -3.00
C THR A 523 24.13 30.43 -3.39
N GLU A 524 24.13 29.12 -3.25
CA GLU A 524 25.29 28.25 -3.55
C GLU A 524 24.84 27.06 -4.37
N GLN A 525 25.71 26.59 -5.29
CA GLN A 525 25.48 25.38 -6.08
C GLN A 525 26.32 24.23 -5.52
N ASP A 526 25.71 23.08 -5.32
CA ASP A 526 26.42 21.82 -5.03
C ASP A 526 26.31 20.91 -6.26
N THR A 527 27.35 20.95 -7.08
CA THR A 527 27.38 20.19 -8.35
C THR A 527 27.43 18.69 -8.12
N ALA A 528 28.01 18.21 -7.00
CA ALA A 528 28.10 16.79 -6.70
C ALA A 528 26.73 16.17 -6.38
N LEU A 529 25.85 16.94 -5.76
CA LEU A 529 24.48 16.54 -5.45
C LEU A 529 23.46 17.05 -6.46
N GLY A 530 23.85 17.99 -7.36
CA GLY A 530 22.94 18.65 -8.30
C GLY A 530 21.88 19.48 -7.57
N THR A 531 22.29 20.21 -6.52
CA THR A 531 21.38 21.00 -5.68
C THR A 531 21.76 22.48 -5.66
N THR A 532 20.75 23.34 -5.47
CA THR A 532 20.91 24.75 -5.14
C THR A 532 20.55 24.99 -3.69
N ARG A 533 21.42 25.68 -2.96
CA ARG A 533 21.24 25.99 -1.56
C ARG A 533 20.99 27.48 -1.37
N LEU A 534 19.92 27.83 -0.67
CA LEU A 534 19.57 29.21 -0.31
C LEU A 534 19.70 29.39 1.20
N THR A 535 20.23 30.54 1.63
CA THR A 535 20.25 30.91 3.04
C THR A 535 19.57 32.25 3.21
N TYR A 536 18.59 32.34 4.10
CA TYR A 536 17.86 33.56 4.43
C TYR A 536 18.47 34.27 5.64
N ALA A 537 18.29 35.59 5.74
CA ALA A 537 18.80 36.39 6.87
C ALA A 537 18.24 35.95 8.23
N ASN A 538 17.06 35.37 8.28
CA ASN A 538 16.43 34.80 9.47
C ASN A 538 16.99 33.47 9.92
N GLY A 539 17.95 32.88 9.19
CA GLY A 539 18.59 31.60 9.49
C GLY A 539 17.96 30.39 8.82
N VAL A 540 16.85 30.53 8.07
CA VAL A 540 16.25 29.45 7.28
C VAL A 540 17.21 29.03 6.17
N LYS A 541 17.44 27.70 6.04
CA LYS A 541 18.25 27.08 4.98
C LYS A 541 17.33 26.26 4.08
N VAL A 542 17.49 26.43 2.77
CA VAL A 542 16.70 25.71 1.77
C VAL A 542 17.64 24.97 0.82
N THR A 543 17.40 23.69 0.60
CA THR A 543 18.07 22.88 -0.41
C THR A 543 17.08 22.49 -1.48
N ILE A 544 17.34 22.85 -2.74
CA ILE A 544 16.47 22.55 -3.87
C ILE A 544 17.19 21.61 -4.82
N LYS A 545 16.58 20.45 -5.12
CA LYS A 545 17.04 19.50 -6.12
C LYS A 545 16.01 19.42 -7.25
N PRO A 546 16.23 20.10 -8.38
CA PRO A 546 15.41 19.88 -9.58
C PRO A 546 15.49 18.41 -10.01
N SER A 547 14.35 17.80 -10.24
CA SER A 547 14.26 16.39 -10.60
C SER A 547 13.05 16.12 -11.48
N LYS A 548 13.26 15.41 -12.59
CA LYS A 548 12.19 14.91 -13.47
C LYS A 548 11.94 13.41 -13.32
N LEU A 549 12.41 12.82 -12.25
CA LEU A 549 12.21 11.40 -11.93
C LEU A 549 10.72 11.05 -11.75
N GLN A 550 9.95 12.01 -11.26
CA GLN A 550 8.49 11.96 -11.14
C GLN A 550 7.95 13.27 -11.73
N ALA A 551 7.63 13.27 -13.01
CA ALA A 551 7.15 14.46 -13.70
C ALA A 551 5.85 14.96 -13.06
N GLY A 552 5.69 16.29 -13.01
CA GLY A 552 4.51 16.93 -12.42
C GLY A 552 4.40 16.79 -10.90
N SER A 553 5.47 16.35 -10.20
CA SER A 553 5.47 16.19 -8.73
C SER A 553 6.60 16.99 -8.08
N VAL A 554 6.26 17.72 -7.03
CA VAL A 554 7.19 18.45 -6.16
C VAL A 554 6.97 17.98 -4.72
N MET A 555 8.03 17.57 -4.06
CA MET A 555 8.01 17.15 -2.65
C MET A 555 8.77 18.19 -1.80
N VAL A 556 8.20 18.52 -0.64
CA VAL A 556 8.75 19.48 0.31
C VAL A 556 8.89 18.85 1.68
N SER A 557 9.99 19.11 2.37
CA SER A 557 10.21 18.75 3.76
C SER A 557 10.62 20.01 4.54
N VAL A 558 9.77 20.48 5.43
CA VAL A 558 10.05 21.59 6.35
C VAL A 558 10.43 20.99 7.70
N ARG A 559 11.69 21.11 8.10
CA ARG A 559 12.31 20.42 9.23
C ARG A 559 12.68 21.42 10.33
N ALA A 560 11.98 21.37 11.44
CA ALA A 560 12.36 22.04 12.69
C ALA A 560 13.35 21.11 13.45
N LEU A 561 14.62 21.48 13.50
CA LEU A 561 15.69 20.58 13.92
C LEU A 561 15.64 20.22 15.41
N GLY A 562 16.16 19.04 15.73
CA GLY A 562 16.29 18.49 17.08
C GLY A 562 15.30 17.35 17.38
N GLY A 563 14.05 17.39 16.88
CA GLY A 563 13.10 16.29 16.97
C GLY A 563 13.01 15.65 18.36
N LEU A 564 13.10 14.32 18.42
CA LEU A 564 13.12 13.56 19.68
C LEU A 564 14.27 13.93 20.60
N LYS A 565 15.38 14.47 20.09
CA LYS A 565 16.54 14.89 20.92
C LYS A 565 16.22 16.08 21.84
N ARG A 566 15.20 16.86 21.51
CA ARG A 566 14.73 17.97 22.33
C ARG A 566 13.78 17.52 23.46
N LEU A 567 13.39 16.25 23.46
CA LEU A 567 12.47 15.67 24.42
C LEU A 567 13.22 14.77 25.41
N SER A 568 12.78 14.78 26.66
CA SER A 568 13.23 13.82 27.67
C SER A 568 12.88 12.38 27.25
N PRO A 569 13.78 11.40 27.43
CA PRO A 569 13.45 9.97 27.26
C PRO A 569 12.26 9.50 28.11
N LYS A 570 11.78 10.33 29.02
CA LYS A 570 10.61 10.08 29.87
C LYS A 570 9.31 10.68 29.33
N THR A 571 9.32 11.24 28.12
CA THR A 571 8.14 11.89 27.50
C THR A 571 7.30 10.88 26.71
N PRO A 572 6.23 10.30 27.27
CA PRO A 572 5.46 9.23 26.61
C PRO A 572 4.62 9.70 25.43
N ASP A 573 4.24 11.00 25.41
CA ASP A 573 3.31 11.53 24.40
C ASP A 573 3.96 11.66 23.01
N ALA A 574 5.30 11.62 22.94
CA ALA A 574 6.02 11.68 21.67
C ALA A 574 5.70 10.50 20.76
N ALA A 575 5.58 9.30 21.34
CA ALA A 575 5.21 8.10 20.57
C ALA A 575 3.81 8.22 19.96
N PHE A 576 2.87 8.85 20.68
CA PHE A 576 1.53 9.11 20.17
C PHE A 576 1.55 10.15 19.04
N ALA A 577 2.22 11.29 19.23
CA ALA A 577 2.32 12.32 18.22
C ALA A 577 3.01 11.79 16.94
N LEU A 578 4.04 10.95 17.13
CA LEU A 578 4.78 10.35 16.00
C LEU A 578 3.92 9.40 15.15
N ASN A 579 3.01 8.64 15.78
CA ASN A 579 2.33 7.54 15.09
C ASN A 579 0.90 7.85 14.67
N PHE A 580 0.18 8.75 15.36
CA PHE A 580 -1.27 8.84 15.21
C PHE A 580 -1.84 10.25 15.01
N TYR A 581 -1.21 11.30 15.59
CA TYR A 581 -1.77 12.65 15.50
C TYR A 581 -1.39 13.33 14.19
N ASP A 582 -2.38 13.63 13.37
CA ASP A 582 -2.20 14.42 12.14
C ASP A 582 -2.55 15.90 12.43
N ILE A 583 -1.54 16.77 12.42
CA ILE A 583 -1.70 18.20 12.67
C ILE A 583 -2.65 18.86 11.67
N PHE A 584 -2.70 18.36 10.44
CA PHE A 584 -3.53 18.92 9.36
C PHE A 584 -5.02 18.70 9.59
N GLN A 585 -5.39 17.64 10.30
CA GLN A 585 -6.76 17.36 10.71
C GLN A 585 -7.23 18.22 11.88
N GLY A 586 -6.32 18.87 12.59
CA GLY A 586 -6.65 19.81 13.67
C GLY A 586 -7.00 21.21 13.18
N GLY A 587 -6.88 21.49 11.89
CA GLY A 587 -7.17 22.79 11.30
C GLY A 587 -6.18 23.90 11.65
N LEU A 588 -6.50 25.11 11.23
CA LEU A 588 -5.77 26.36 11.50
C LEU A 588 -6.63 27.27 12.37
N LYS A 589 -6.03 28.25 13.06
CA LYS A 589 -6.78 29.16 13.95
C LYS A 589 -7.95 29.85 13.27
N ASN A 590 -7.83 30.18 12.00
CA ASN A 590 -8.84 30.93 11.24
C ASN A 590 -9.64 30.03 10.27
N MET A 591 -9.34 28.75 10.16
CA MET A 591 -10.01 27.82 9.26
C MET A 591 -10.02 26.41 9.86
N SER A 592 -11.18 25.79 9.90
CA SER A 592 -11.30 24.37 10.22
C SER A 592 -10.68 23.50 9.13
N ALA A 593 -10.42 22.20 9.40
CA ALA A 593 -9.92 21.28 8.41
C ALA A 593 -10.84 21.20 7.17
N SER A 594 -12.15 21.14 7.35
CA SER A 594 -13.13 21.12 6.25
C SER A 594 -13.08 22.40 5.41
N GLU A 595 -12.99 23.59 6.05
CA GLU A 595 -12.87 24.88 5.33
C GLU A 595 -11.56 24.97 4.53
N ILE A 596 -10.47 24.39 5.05
CA ILE A 596 -9.21 24.27 4.32
C ILE A 596 -9.39 23.41 3.08
N GLU A 597 -9.94 22.21 3.23
CA GLU A 597 -10.19 21.29 2.11
C GLU A 597 -11.10 21.91 1.05
N GLU A 598 -12.16 22.63 1.46
CA GLU A 598 -13.05 23.35 0.53
C GLU A 598 -12.31 24.45 -0.24
N SER A 599 -11.43 25.21 0.44
CA SER A 599 -10.67 26.31 -0.19
C SER A 599 -9.57 25.82 -1.14
N LEU A 600 -9.23 24.52 -1.11
CA LEU A 600 -8.21 23.87 -1.91
C LEU A 600 -8.79 22.97 -3.01
N ALA A 601 -10.10 23.02 -3.25
CA ALA A 601 -10.75 22.22 -4.29
C ALA A 601 -10.08 22.42 -5.65
N GLY A 602 -9.83 21.34 -6.37
CA GLY A 602 -9.14 21.34 -7.66
C GLY A 602 -7.62 21.47 -7.58
N MET A 603 -7.04 21.39 -6.38
CA MET A 603 -5.59 21.33 -6.17
C MET A 603 -5.16 19.96 -5.61
N ASN A 604 -3.94 19.54 -5.92
CA ASN A 604 -3.43 18.24 -5.50
C ASN A 604 -2.38 18.42 -4.41
N PHE A 605 -2.72 17.99 -3.18
CA PHE A 605 -1.81 17.99 -2.05
C PHE A 605 -1.82 16.65 -1.33
N ASP A 606 -0.65 16.23 -0.84
CA ASP A 606 -0.50 15.22 0.19
C ASP A 606 0.37 15.81 1.30
N LEU A 607 -0.17 15.90 2.51
CA LEU A 607 0.48 16.56 3.64
C LEU A 607 0.62 15.55 4.80
N ALA A 608 1.77 15.58 5.47
CA ALA A 608 2.04 14.74 6.63
C ALA A 608 2.89 15.47 7.67
N TYR A 609 2.64 15.18 8.95
CA TYR A 609 3.52 15.54 10.05
C TYR A 609 4.25 14.31 10.56
N ARG A 610 5.52 14.46 10.89
CA ARG A 610 6.35 13.41 11.50
C ARG A 610 7.26 14.01 12.57
N LEU A 611 7.38 13.34 13.70
CA LEU A 611 8.40 13.62 14.70
C LEU A 611 9.48 12.54 14.60
N THR A 612 10.62 12.90 14.00
CA THR A 612 11.76 12.00 13.79
C THR A 612 12.79 12.13 14.92
N GLU A 613 13.81 11.31 14.88
CA GLU A 613 14.92 11.36 15.87
C GLU A 613 15.57 12.73 15.93
N ASP A 614 15.69 13.45 14.80
CA ASP A 614 16.46 14.67 14.63
C ASP A 614 15.64 15.90 14.20
N ALA A 615 14.36 15.75 13.88
CA ALA A 615 13.51 16.88 13.47
C ALA A 615 12.02 16.62 13.76
N ALA A 616 11.26 17.71 13.91
CA ALA A 616 9.82 17.71 13.66
C ALA A 616 9.62 18.18 12.21
N VAL A 617 8.89 17.41 11.42
CA VAL A 617 8.87 17.55 9.97
C VAL A 617 7.44 17.72 9.47
N LEU A 618 7.18 18.82 8.74
CA LEU A 618 6.01 18.96 7.89
C LEU A 618 6.43 18.55 6.48
N ILE A 619 5.78 17.53 5.95
CA ILE A 619 6.03 17.00 4.60
C ILE A 619 4.87 17.41 3.73
N GLY A 620 5.18 17.89 2.53
CA GLY A 620 4.20 18.18 1.51
C GLY A 620 4.58 17.53 0.18
N GLN A 621 3.57 17.23 -0.61
CA GLN A 621 3.71 16.88 -2.01
C GLN A 621 2.60 17.58 -2.81
N SER A 622 2.98 18.23 -3.90
CA SER A 622 2.04 18.90 -4.79
C SER A 622 2.50 18.83 -6.25
N THR A 623 1.82 19.55 -7.11
CA THR A 623 2.27 19.82 -8.48
C THR A 623 3.07 21.12 -8.56
N PRO A 624 3.87 21.35 -9.62
CA PRO A 624 4.51 22.65 -9.84
C PRO A 624 3.52 23.83 -9.87
N HIS A 625 2.29 23.58 -10.33
CA HIS A 625 1.22 24.58 -10.35
C HIS A 625 0.75 24.95 -8.94
N ASP A 626 0.61 23.96 -8.06
CA ASP A 626 0.04 24.12 -6.72
C ASP A 626 1.10 24.45 -5.66
N PHE A 627 2.39 24.42 -6.01
CA PHE A 627 3.52 24.58 -5.10
C PHE A 627 3.46 25.85 -4.24
N ALA A 628 3.06 26.97 -4.83
CA ALA A 628 2.96 28.22 -4.06
C ALA A 628 1.90 28.13 -2.94
N ARG A 629 0.80 27.47 -3.20
CA ARG A 629 -0.25 27.21 -2.21
C ARG A 629 0.21 26.20 -1.15
N GLU A 630 0.95 25.16 -1.55
CA GLU A 630 1.58 24.21 -0.63
C GLU A 630 2.49 24.92 0.36
N MET A 631 3.33 25.85 -0.12
CA MET A 631 4.21 26.63 0.75
C MET A 631 3.44 27.51 1.74
N GLN A 632 2.30 28.08 1.33
CA GLN A 632 1.40 28.82 2.23
C GLN A 632 0.79 27.89 3.30
N LEU A 633 0.34 26.70 2.91
CA LEU A 633 -0.19 25.68 3.83
C LEU A 633 0.83 25.27 4.88
N LEU A 634 2.01 24.84 4.44
CA LEU A 634 3.08 24.40 5.34
C LEU A 634 3.51 25.53 6.29
N ARG A 635 3.56 26.78 5.77
CA ARG A 635 3.88 27.96 6.59
C ARG A 635 2.77 28.26 7.62
N ALA A 636 1.50 28.15 7.22
CA ALA A 636 0.36 28.34 8.13
C ALA A 636 0.34 27.29 9.25
N PHE A 637 0.50 26.03 8.92
CA PHE A 637 0.57 24.95 9.92
C PHE A 637 1.80 25.04 10.83
N TYR A 638 2.94 25.48 10.30
CA TYR A 638 4.12 25.75 11.12
C TYR A 638 3.85 26.79 12.22
N SER A 639 3.05 27.82 11.95
CA SER A 639 2.85 28.95 12.89
C SER A 639 1.51 28.93 13.62
N ASP A 640 0.44 28.48 12.96
CA ASP A 640 -0.94 28.75 13.37
C ASP A 640 -1.84 27.51 13.44
N ALA A 641 -1.28 26.31 13.61
CA ALA A 641 -2.04 25.09 13.84
C ALA A 641 -3.01 25.28 15.05
N ALA A 642 -4.27 24.91 14.86
CA ALA A 642 -5.33 25.11 15.87
C ALA A 642 -5.38 24.01 16.92
N PHE A 643 -5.14 22.76 16.53
CA PHE A 643 -5.32 21.57 17.39
C PHE A 643 -6.75 21.43 17.92
N ASP A 644 -7.69 21.23 16.99
CA ASP A 644 -9.10 21.06 17.34
C ASP A 644 -9.31 19.91 18.33
N PRO A 645 -9.86 20.15 19.54
CA PRO A 645 -10.16 19.09 20.50
C PRO A 645 -11.09 18.00 19.97
N ALA A 646 -12.00 18.34 19.08
CA ALA A 646 -12.91 17.36 18.47
C ALA A 646 -12.16 16.32 17.63
N TYR A 647 -11.04 16.70 17.00
CA TYR A 647 -10.20 15.74 16.28
C TYR A 647 -9.57 14.72 17.24
N LEU A 648 -9.02 15.16 18.37
CA LEU A 648 -8.45 14.25 19.38
C LEU A 648 -9.53 13.31 19.96
N GLU A 649 -10.75 13.80 20.17
CA GLU A 649 -11.85 12.95 20.62
C GLU A 649 -12.23 11.90 19.59
N ARG A 650 -12.34 12.27 18.31
CA ARG A 650 -12.55 11.28 17.23
C ARG A 650 -11.44 10.24 17.18
N LEU A 651 -10.18 10.68 17.32
CA LEU A 651 -9.03 9.78 17.35
C LEU A 651 -9.11 8.81 18.53
N ARG A 652 -9.43 9.30 19.76
CA ARG A 652 -9.65 8.44 20.94
C ARG A 652 -10.76 7.41 20.72
N HIS A 653 -11.84 7.78 20.07
CA HIS A 653 -12.94 6.85 19.78
C HIS A 653 -12.54 5.76 18.78
N SER A 654 -11.62 6.03 17.86
CA SER A 654 -11.14 5.03 16.90
C SER A 654 -10.04 4.11 17.46
N MET A 655 -9.29 4.54 18.46
CA MET A 655 -8.12 3.82 18.98
C MET A 655 -8.44 2.47 19.63
N PRO A 656 -9.55 2.22 20.32
CA PRO A 656 -9.88 0.90 20.86
C PRO A 656 -9.89 -0.18 19.79
N ALA A 657 -10.43 0.12 18.61
CA ALA A 657 -10.40 -0.81 17.46
C ALA A 657 -8.98 -1.13 17.02
N TYR A 658 -8.08 -0.14 16.99
CA TYR A 658 -6.67 -0.34 16.67
C TYR A 658 -5.97 -1.25 17.68
N TYR A 659 -6.12 -1.00 18.99
CA TYR A 659 -5.51 -1.85 20.04
C TYR A 659 -6.07 -3.28 19.99
N THR A 660 -7.38 -3.43 19.80
CA THR A 660 -8.00 -4.74 19.65
C THR A 660 -7.43 -5.47 18.44
N PHE A 661 -7.40 -4.83 17.27
CA PHE A 661 -6.80 -5.42 16.05
C PHE A 661 -5.33 -5.80 16.26
N ALA A 662 -4.53 -4.90 16.86
CA ALA A 662 -3.13 -5.18 17.15
C ALA A 662 -2.94 -6.37 18.10
N SER A 663 -3.85 -6.59 19.06
CA SER A 663 -3.78 -7.70 20.00
C SER A 663 -4.18 -9.06 19.41
N THR A 664 -4.87 -9.09 18.26
CA THR A 664 -5.37 -10.34 17.65
C THR A 664 -4.38 -11.03 16.73
N ASN A 665 -3.18 -10.48 16.53
CA ASN A 665 -2.17 -11.12 15.70
C ASN A 665 -0.75 -10.93 16.27
N PRO A 666 0.16 -11.88 16.04
CA PRO A 666 1.52 -11.82 16.61
C PRO A 666 2.31 -10.60 16.16
N SER A 667 2.15 -10.16 14.88
CA SER A 667 2.86 -9.01 14.33
C SER A 667 2.39 -7.69 14.95
N GLY A 668 1.09 -7.55 15.21
CA GLY A 668 0.52 -6.40 15.90
C GLY A 668 1.04 -6.28 17.32
N VAL A 669 1.03 -7.37 18.09
CA VAL A 669 1.60 -7.42 19.45
C VAL A 669 3.09 -7.06 19.41
N MET A 670 3.85 -7.63 18.46
CA MET A 670 5.27 -7.28 18.30
C MET A 670 5.45 -5.79 18.02
N ALA A 671 4.70 -5.22 17.09
CA ALA A 671 4.79 -3.79 16.74
C ALA A 671 4.51 -2.86 17.93
N MET A 672 3.58 -3.23 18.80
CA MET A 672 3.25 -2.46 20.00
C MET A 672 4.34 -2.50 21.08
N HIS A 673 5.06 -3.61 21.19
CA HIS A 673 6.01 -3.83 22.28
C HIS A 673 7.48 -3.68 21.88
N LEU A 674 7.82 -3.93 20.61
CA LEU A 674 9.20 -3.91 20.11
C LEU A 674 9.93 -2.59 20.38
N PRO A 675 9.35 -1.39 20.11
CA PRO A 675 10.07 -0.15 20.37
C PRO A 675 10.50 -0.01 21.83
N ARG A 676 9.63 -0.35 22.78
CA ARG A 676 10.00 -0.34 24.21
C ARG A 676 11.17 -1.26 24.54
N LEU A 677 11.25 -2.41 23.88
CA LEU A 677 12.29 -3.41 24.12
C LEU A 677 13.63 -3.00 23.51
N VAL A 678 13.66 -2.58 22.24
CA VAL A 678 14.92 -2.23 21.54
C VAL A 678 15.50 -0.90 21.98
N TYR A 679 14.68 0.02 22.50
CA TYR A 679 15.10 1.31 23.01
C TYR A 679 15.21 1.35 24.57
N ASP A 680 15.33 0.20 25.22
CA ASP A 680 15.53 0.08 26.67
C ASP A 680 14.50 0.87 27.50
N GLY A 681 13.24 0.88 27.06
CA GLY A 681 12.15 1.56 27.74
C GLY A 681 12.04 3.05 27.50
N ASP A 682 12.72 3.61 26.51
CA ASP A 682 12.62 5.03 26.14
C ASP A 682 11.17 5.38 25.79
N ALA A 683 10.57 6.23 26.63
CA ALA A 683 9.15 6.57 26.52
C ALA A 683 8.83 7.39 25.27
N ARG A 684 9.79 8.11 24.66
CA ARG A 684 9.61 8.88 23.43
C ARG A 684 9.22 7.99 22.24
N LEU A 685 9.65 6.72 22.26
CA LEU A 685 9.52 5.75 21.18
C LEU A 685 8.57 4.60 21.54
N THR A 686 8.15 4.52 22.80
CA THR A 686 7.23 3.48 23.28
C THR A 686 5.80 3.86 22.94
N PRO A 687 5.04 3.02 22.20
CA PRO A 687 3.62 3.24 22.01
C PRO A 687 2.87 3.34 23.33
N MET A 688 1.91 4.27 23.42
CA MET A 688 1.08 4.44 24.62
C MET A 688 0.17 3.22 24.82
N SER A 689 -0.15 2.94 26.10
CA SER A 689 -1.24 2.01 26.42
C SER A 689 -2.60 2.62 26.05
N GLN A 690 -3.61 1.77 25.88
CA GLN A 690 -4.97 2.26 25.64
C GLN A 690 -5.48 3.17 26.78
N ALA A 691 -5.14 2.87 28.02
CA ALA A 691 -5.52 3.66 29.18
C ALA A 691 -4.84 5.04 29.17
N ASP A 692 -3.54 5.10 28.87
CA ASP A 692 -2.81 6.37 28.76
C ASP A 692 -3.37 7.23 27.63
N MET A 693 -3.68 6.60 26.50
CA MET A 693 -4.30 7.26 25.35
C MET A 693 -5.65 7.91 25.71
N GLN A 694 -6.49 7.22 26.47
CA GLN A 694 -7.79 7.75 26.91
C GLN A 694 -7.63 8.95 27.86
N SER A 695 -6.54 9.03 28.61
CA SER A 695 -6.27 10.13 29.57
C SER A 695 -5.55 11.33 28.94
N LEU A 696 -5.06 11.22 27.69
CA LEU A 696 -4.23 12.24 27.06
C LEU A 696 -5.01 13.53 26.77
N GLY A 697 -4.55 14.67 27.27
CA GLY A 697 -5.16 16.00 27.06
C GLY A 697 -4.77 16.64 25.74
N ASN A 698 -5.74 17.32 25.09
CA ASN A 698 -5.47 18.04 23.84
C ASN A 698 -4.38 19.12 24.01
N ASP A 699 -4.40 19.88 25.12
CA ASP A 699 -3.40 20.92 25.39
C ASP A 699 -1.99 20.35 25.49
N ARG A 700 -1.85 19.13 26.00
CA ARG A 700 -0.56 18.45 26.14
C ARG A 700 0.03 18.07 24.78
N ILE A 701 -0.79 17.50 23.88
CA ILE A 701 -0.37 17.21 22.50
C ILE A 701 -0.06 18.48 21.73
N ALA A 702 -0.93 19.49 21.84
CA ALA A 702 -0.72 20.79 21.22
C ALA A 702 0.60 21.45 21.66
N ALA A 703 0.89 21.40 22.98
CA ALA A 703 2.14 21.92 23.51
C ALA A 703 3.35 21.14 23.00
N LEU A 704 3.29 19.80 22.97
CA LEU A 704 4.36 18.95 22.46
C LEU A 704 4.70 19.30 21.01
N ILE A 705 3.68 19.34 20.13
CA ILE A 705 3.88 19.61 18.71
C ILE A 705 4.34 21.05 18.47
N ARG A 706 3.72 22.05 19.11
CA ARG A 706 4.16 23.45 18.99
C ARG A 706 5.61 23.63 19.43
N ASN A 707 6.01 23.03 20.55
CA ASN A 707 7.39 23.14 21.07
C ASN A 707 8.37 22.40 20.18
N SER A 708 7.96 21.32 19.51
CA SER A 708 8.84 20.63 18.55
C SER A 708 9.13 21.45 17.29
N LEU A 709 8.21 22.33 16.88
CA LEU A 709 8.32 23.16 15.69
C LEU A 709 9.00 24.51 15.94
N ARG A 710 8.96 25.06 17.16
CA ARG A 710 9.40 26.42 17.49
C ARG A 710 10.78 26.47 18.15
N ASP A 711 11.39 27.65 18.14
CA ASP A 711 12.65 27.98 18.83
C ASP A 711 13.79 27.02 18.46
N THR A 712 13.93 26.73 17.17
CA THR A 712 14.91 25.80 16.63
C THR A 712 15.28 26.19 15.20
N PRO A 713 16.46 25.82 14.70
CA PRO A 713 16.83 26.03 13.31
C PRO A 713 15.84 25.35 12.37
N LEU A 714 15.58 25.96 11.22
CA LEU A 714 14.69 25.44 10.19
C LEU A 714 15.46 25.11 8.92
N GLU A 715 15.30 23.89 8.44
CA GLU A 715 15.79 23.40 7.16
C GLU A 715 14.60 23.06 6.27
N ILE A 716 14.67 23.46 5.01
CA ILE A 716 13.66 23.09 3.99
C ILE A 716 14.38 22.35 2.88
N VAL A 717 13.85 21.19 2.48
CA VAL A 717 14.35 20.43 1.34
C VAL A 717 13.23 20.32 0.33
N ILE A 718 13.53 20.63 -0.94
CA ILE A 718 12.58 20.56 -2.05
C ILE A 718 13.19 19.68 -3.14
N VAL A 719 12.45 18.68 -3.56
CA VAL A 719 12.86 17.74 -4.63
C VAL A 719 11.71 17.56 -5.60
N GLY A 720 11.96 17.76 -6.90
CA GLY A 720 10.92 17.50 -7.88
C GLY A 720 11.00 18.35 -9.13
N ASP A 721 9.91 18.38 -9.88
CA ASP A 721 9.80 19.05 -11.17
C ASP A 721 9.63 20.56 -11.00
N ILE A 722 10.58 21.19 -10.31
CA ILE A 722 10.62 22.61 -10.07
C ILE A 722 12.07 23.12 -10.08
N THR A 723 12.30 24.29 -10.64
CA THR A 723 13.62 24.94 -10.60
C THR A 723 13.75 25.86 -9.39
N PRO A 724 15.00 26.23 -8.97
CA PRO A 724 15.19 27.21 -7.90
C PRO A 724 14.51 28.57 -8.18
N GLU A 725 14.49 29.00 -9.43
CA GLU A 725 13.87 30.27 -9.86
C GLU A 725 12.35 30.22 -9.72
N GLN A 726 11.75 29.07 -9.99
CA GLN A 726 10.30 28.86 -9.84
C GLN A 726 9.90 28.74 -8.35
N ALA A 727 10.71 28.07 -7.53
CA ALA A 727 10.44 27.85 -6.11
C ALA A 727 10.63 29.13 -5.26
N ARG A 728 11.59 29.97 -5.62
CA ARG A 728 12.02 31.12 -4.84
C ARG A 728 10.91 32.10 -4.48
N PRO A 729 10.02 32.57 -5.39
CA PRO A 729 8.98 33.54 -5.02
C PRO A 729 8.08 33.07 -3.88
N ALA A 730 7.70 31.79 -3.85
CA ALA A 730 6.89 31.20 -2.78
C ALA A 730 7.67 31.13 -1.45
N LEU A 731 8.95 30.75 -1.51
CA LEU A 731 9.82 30.71 -0.33
C LEU A 731 10.03 32.12 0.26
N ASP A 732 10.33 33.10 -0.59
CA ASP A 732 10.56 34.50 -0.19
C ASP A 732 9.31 35.08 0.52
N ALA A 733 8.09 34.72 0.05
CA ALA A 733 6.83 35.20 0.57
C ALA A 733 6.33 34.43 1.82
N THR A 734 6.88 33.26 2.13
CA THR A 734 6.41 32.41 3.23
C THR A 734 7.46 32.25 4.34
N PHE A 735 8.48 31.45 4.14
CA PHE A 735 9.50 31.15 5.13
C PHE A 735 10.59 32.21 5.21
N GLY A 736 10.82 32.97 4.14
CA GLY A 736 11.74 34.12 4.14
C GLY A 736 11.33 35.22 5.11
N VAL A 737 10.03 35.40 5.34
CA VAL A 737 9.46 36.43 6.24
C VAL A 737 9.38 36.00 7.71
N LEU A 738 9.83 34.81 8.06
CA LEU A 738 9.88 34.37 9.47
C LEU A 738 10.81 35.28 10.31
N PRO A 739 10.52 35.51 11.60
CA PRO A 739 11.46 36.16 12.50
C PRO A 739 12.78 35.35 12.59
N PRO A 740 13.87 36.00 13.07
CA PRO A 740 15.15 35.32 13.27
C PRO A 740 15.02 34.02 14.10
N LEU A 741 15.63 32.94 13.63
CA LEU A 741 15.63 31.63 14.27
C LEU A 741 16.95 31.36 14.98
N PRO A 742 16.97 30.52 16.03
CA PRO A 742 18.22 30.10 16.69
C PRO A 742 19.15 29.38 15.70
N ALA A 743 20.46 29.54 15.93
CA ALA A 743 21.46 28.83 15.10
C ALA A 743 21.56 27.35 15.42
N HIS A 744 21.20 26.94 16.64
CA HIS A 744 21.26 25.56 17.13
C HIS A 744 20.00 25.23 17.92
N TYR A 745 19.59 23.96 17.89
CA TYR A 745 18.57 23.45 18.83
C TYR A 745 19.22 23.15 20.19
N THR A 746 18.40 23.14 21.26
CA THR A 746 18.83 22.75 22.59
C THR A 746 18.30 21.32 22.87
N PRO A 747 19.20 20.33 23.06
CA PRO A 747 18.76 18.99 23.43
C PRO A 747 18.23 18.95 24.87
N ALA A 748 17.38 17.95 25.16
CA ALA A 748 16.93 17.73 26.53
C ALA A 748 18.11 17.32 27.45
N PRO A 749 18.27 17.95 28.62
CA PRO A 749 19.46 17.78 29.46
C PRO A 749 19.58 16.38 30.08
N ASP A 750 18.51 15.60 30.15
CA ASP A 750 18.46 14.28 30.79
C ASP A 750 18.64 13.12 29.77
N GLY A 751 19.41 13.32 28.70
CA GLY A 751 19.79 12.28 27.74
C GLY A 751 19.01 12.34 26.42
N GLY A 752 18.51 13.52 26.03
CA GLY A 752 17.79 13.74 24.78
C GLY A 752 18.54 13.26 23.53
N GLU A 753 19.88 13.41 23.48
CA GLU A 753 20.70 13.05 22.32
C GLU A 753 21.02 11.55 22.18
N THR A 754 20.64 10.71 23.11
CA THR A 754 21.01 9.29 23.13
C THR A 754 19.79 8.36 23.08
N ALA A 755 19.99 7.23 22.42
CA ALA A 755 19.16 6.05 22.56
C ALA A 755 20.04 4.87 22.99
N ARG A 756 19.48 3.88 23.65
CA ARG A 756 20.21 2.72 24.17
C ARG A 756 19.53 1.43 23.80
N PHE A 757 20.30 0.45 23.38
CA PHE A 757 19.86 -0.94 23.30
C PHE A 757 20.10 -1.62 24.65
N PRO A 758 19.28 -2.59 25.09
CA PRO A 758 19.50 -3.29 26.34
C PRO A 758 20.91 -3.88 26.47
N THR A 759 21.56 -3.67 27.61
CA THR A 759 22.98 -4.00 27.82
C THR A 759 23.24 -5.50 28.06
N ALA A 760 22.21 -6.25 28.48
CA ALA A 760 22.27 -7.71 28.71
C ALA A 760 21.24 -8.40 27.84
N GLY A 761 21.52 -9.65 27.48
CA GLY A 761 20.57 -10.47 26.73
C GLY A 761 19.22 -10.52 27.43
N LEU A 762 18.18 -10.14 26.74
CA LEU A 762 16.80 -10.09 27.26
C LEU A 762 15.95 -11.12 26.52
N TYR A 763 15.23 -11.98 27.30
CA TYR A 763 14.20 -12.84 26.75
C TYR A 763 12.82 -12.37 27.20
N LYS A 764 11.90 -12.17 26.26
CA LYS A 764 10.54 -11.68 26.54
C LYS A 764 9.51 -12.52 25.81
N THR A 765 8.55 -13.06 26.57
CA THR A 765 7.35 -13.67 26.02
C THR A 765 6.21 -12.67 26.07
N LEU A 766 5.52 -12.51 24.95
CA LEU A 766 4.31 -11.71 24.76
C LEU A 766 3.19 -12.64 24.31
N TYR A 767 1.94 -12.18 24.42
CA TYR A 767 0.79 -12.98 24.06
C TYR A 767 -0.16 -12.23 23.15
N HIS A 768 -0.74 -12.94 22.14
CA HIS A 768 -1.79 -12.44 21.27
C HIS A 768 -3.10 -13.22 21.49
N GLN A 769 -4.23 -12.58 21.17
CA GLN A 769 -5.57 -13.13 21.34
C GLN A 769 -6.14 -13.77 20.05
N GLY A 770 -5.32 -13.90 19.01
CA GLY A 770 -5.72 -14.43 17.69
C GLY A 770 -5.64 -15.96 17.62
N SER A 771 -5.42 -16.49 16.40
CA SER A 771 -5.37 -17.91 16.11
C SER A 771 -4.34 -18.65 17.01
N PRO A 772 -4.73 -19.76 17.64
CA PRO A 772 -3.83 -20.54 18.50
C PRO A 772 -2.69 -21.25 17.72
N GLU A 773 -2.71 -21.23 16.41
CA GLU A 773 -1.70 -21.84 15.55
C GLU A 773 -0.61 -20.86 15.11
N GLN A 774 -0.65 -19.61 15.58
CA GLN A 774 0.29 -18.57 15.19
C GLN A 774 1.24 -18.22 16.33
N ALA A 775 2.52 -18.10 15.99
CA ALA A 775 3.54 -17.51 16.84
C ALA A 775 4.50 -16.67 16.01
N LEU A 776 5.18 -15.72 16.65
CA LEU A 776 6.21 -14.89 16.02
C LEU A 776 7.42 -14.87 16.93
N MET A 777 8.61 -15.09 16.38
CA MET A 777 9.86 -14.89 17.10
C MET A 777 10.71 -13.83 16.42
N MET A 778 11.34 -13.00 17.22
CA MET A 778 12.34 -12.04 16.79
C MET A 778 13.59 -12.15 17.65
N ILE A 779 14.75 -12.09 17.00
CA ILE A 779 16.05 -11.98 17.64
C ILE A 779 16.71 -10.72 17.11
N ALA A 780 17.18 -9.83 17.99
CA ALA A 780 17.84 -8.59 17.60
C ALA A 780 19.19 -8.43 18.31
N PHE A 781 20.19 -7.93 17.57
CA PHE A 781 21.54 -7.67 18.03
C PHE A 781 21.85 -6.19 17.95
N PRO A 782 22.47 -5.57 18.96
CA PRO A 782 22.87 -4.18 18.89
C PRO A 782 23.91 -3.94 17.79
N THR A 783 23.75 -2.85 17.05
CA THR A 783 24.68 -2.40 16.01
C THR A 783 25.02 -0.92 16.18
N THR A 784 25.44 -0.24 15.12
CA THR A 784 25.78 1.19 15.11
C THR A 784 24.78 1.99 14.26
N ASP A 785 24.92 3.32 14.29
CA ASP A 785 24.13 4.21 13.44
C ASP A 785 24.59 4.17 11.96
N ARG A 786 23.77 4.78 11.09
CA ARG A 786 23.95 4.76 9.64
C ARG A 786 25.20 5.51 9.18
N TYR A 787 25.58 6.63 9.85
CA TYR A 787 26.45 7.64 9.26
C TYR A 787 27.80 7.82 9.99
N SER A 788 27.98 7.30 11.21
CA SER A 788 29.27 7.35 11.90
C SER A 788 30.34 6.55 11.16
N ASP A 789 30.00 5.43 10.58
CA ASP A 789 30.83 4.65 9.67
C ASP A 789 29.92 4.03 8.58
N PRO A 790 29.71 4.76 7.45
CA PRO A 790 28.83 4.31 6.39
C PRO A 790 29.20 2.97 5.76
N LYS A 791 30.49 2.61 5.70
CA LYS A 791 30.92 1.32 5.16
C LYS A 791 30.51 0.17 6.08
N THR A 792 30.70 0.32 7.39
CA THR A 792 30.20 -0.65 8.40
C THR A 792 28.68 -0.77 8.34
N GLY A 793 27.94 0.34 8.23
CA GLY A 793 26.49 0.32 8.06
C GLY A 793 26.02 -0.50 6.84
N LEU A 794 26.66 -0.29 5.68
CA LEU A 794 26.39 -1.05 4.46
C LEU A 794 26.80 -2.52 4.56
N GLY A 795 27.90 -2.79 5.26
CA GLY A 795 28.34 -4.16 5.53
C GLY A 795 27.31 -4.92 6.40
N LEU A 796 26.71 -4.26 7.38
CA LEU A 796 25.62 -4.84 8.18
C LEU A 796 24.33 -5.03 7.39
N ASP A 797 24.02 -4.13 6.44
CA ASP A 797 22.91 -4.32 5.50
C ASP A 797 23.15 -5.58 4.64
N LEU A 798 24.38 -5.74 4.10
CA LEU A 798 24.74 -6.90 3.29
C LEU A 798 24.77 -8.20 4.11
N LEU A 799 25.25 -8.15 5.35
CA LEU A 799 25.22 -9.28 6.27
C LEU A 799 23.78 -9.73 6.57
N ALA A 800 22.84 -8.79 6.70
CA ALA A 800 21.42 -9.10 6.88
C ALA A 800 20.83 -9.78 5.64
N GLU A 801 21.15 -9.33 4.43
CA GLU A 801 20.72 -10.00 3.20
C GLU A 801 21.28 -11.43 3.12
N VAL A 802 22.58 -11.64 3.38
CA VAL A 802 23.17 -12.98 3.37
C VAL A 802 22.56 -13.88 4.44
N LEU A 803 22.27 -13.35 5.63
CA LEU A 803 21.62 -14.10 6.69
C LEU A 803 20.19 -14.50 6.28
N SER A 804 19.47 -13.63 5.58
CA SER A 804 18.16 -13.96 5.01
C SER A 804 18.25 -15.07 3.96
N LEU A 805 19.25 -15.01 3.06
CA LEU A 805 19.49 -16.04 2.05
C LEU A 805 19.77 -17.42 2.70
N ARG A 806 20.70 -17.49 3.64
CA ARG A 806 21.01 -18.73 4.36
C ARG A 806 19.81 -19.29 5.11
N HIS A 807 19.06 -18.42 5.75
CA HIS A 807 17.89 -18.83 6.51
C HIS A 807 16.79 -19.36 5.60
N TYR A 808 16.57 -18.72 4.45
CA TYR A 808 15.63 -19.20 3.44
C TYR A 808 16.03 -20.58 2.89
N GLU A 809 17.31 -20.79 2.62
CA GLU A 809 17.85 -22.07 2.12
C GLU A 809 17.73 -23.17 3.18
N ALA A 810 18.02 -22.89 4.46
CA ALA A 810 17.85 -23.83 5.56
C ALA A 810 16.37 -24.21 5.77
N GLY A 811 15.47 -23.24 5.73
CA GLY A 811 14.02 -23.47 5.86
C GLY A 811 13.41 -24.27 4.72
N ARG A 812 14.03 -24.25 3.54
CA ARG A 812 13.65 -25.12 2.40
C ARG A 812 14.10 -26.57 2.59
N ALA A 813 15.20 -26.79 3.29
CA ALA A 813 15.71 -28.14 3.59
C ALA A 813 14.93 -28.80 4.73
N GLU A 814 14.38 -28.03 5.67
CA GLU A 814 13.56 -28.51 6.77
C GLU A 814 12.06 -28.43 6.42
N THR A 815 11.29 -29.38 6.91
CA THR A 815 9.86 -29.59 6.62
C THR A 815 8.97 -28.39 6.93
N GLY A 816 8.83 -27.42 6.02
CA GLY A 816 7.69 -26.50 5.91
C GLY A 816 7.18 -25.73 7.15
N THR A 817 7.96 -25.67 8.25
CA THR A 817 7.52 -25.15 9.54
C THR A 817 7.67 -23.63 9.70
N THR A 818 8.32 -22.95 8.75
CA THR A 818 8.59 -21.51 8.84
C THR A 818 8.23 -20.77 7.55
N TYR A 819 7.56 -19.63 7.69
CA TYR A 819 7.34 -18.68 6.60
C TYR A 819 8.48 -17.67 6.55
N VAL A 820 9.00 -17.42 5.35
CA VAL A 820 10.14 -16.56 4.99
C VAL A 820 10.74 -15.77 6.16
N PRO A 821 11.83 -16.26 6.75
CA PRO A 821 12.54 -15.51 7.76
C PRO A 821 13.21 -14.30 7.12
N LEU A 822 13.02 -13.13 7.72
CA LEU A 822 13.58 -11.87 7.24
C LEU A 822 14.60 -11.36 8.24
N ALA A 823 15.85 -11.26 7.83
CA ALA A 823 16.85 -10.51 8.56
C ALA A 823 16.92 -9.07 8.03
N ARG A 824 17.04 -8.11 8.94
CA ARG A 824 17.06 -6.69 8.59
C ARG A 824 18.00 -5.92 9.52
N HIS A 825 18.82 -5.05 8.96
CA HIS A 825 19.57 -4.07 9.70
C HIS A 825 18.77 -2.76 9.81
N VAL A 826 18.64 -2.23 11.02
CA VAL A 826 17.89 -1.01 11.35
C VAL A 826 18.83 -0.03 12.08
N PRO A 827 19.67 0.70 11.37
CA PRO A 827 20.54 1.72 11.96
C PRO A 827 19.75 3.01 12.22
N SER A 828 20.05 3.68 13.33
CA SER A 828 19.57 5.04 13.56
C SER A 828 20.19 6.01 12.56
N THR A 829 19.45 7.03 12.17
CA THR A 829 19.92 8.15 11.37
C THR A 829 20.17 9.39 12.22
N GLY A 830 19.59 9.46 13.41
CA GLY A 830 19.67 10.58 14.33
C GLY A 830 20.48 10.28 15.59
N PHE A 831 20.31 9.12 16.22
CA PHE A 831 21.03 8.75 17.45
C PHE A 831 22.35 8.07 17.09
N LYS A 832 23.48 8.64 17.54
CA LYS A 832 24.82 8.08 17.33
C LYS A 832 25.02 6.75 18.07
N ALA A 833 25.77 5.84 17.48
CA ALA A 833 26.11 4.52 18.01
C ALA A 833 24.88 3.66 18.35
N PHE A 834 23.75 3.91 17.72
CA PHE A 834 22.52 3.15 17.91
C PHE A 834 22.03 2.53 16.62
N GLY A 835 21.65 1.28 16.70
CA GLY A 835 21.03 0.48 15.66
C GLY A 835 20.90 -0.95 16.12
N TYR A 836 20.22 -1.77 15.33
CA TYR A 836 20.12 -3.21 15.57
C TYR A 836 19.98 -3.99 14.27
N LEU A 837 20.44 -5.23 14.27
CA LEU A 837 20.17 -6.21 13.23
C LEU A 837 19.20 -7.22 13.82
N SER A 838 18.03 -7.39 13.20
CA SER A 838 17.01 -8.32 13.65
C SER A 838 16.75 -9.41 12.63
N ALA A 839 16.40 -10.61 13.11
CA ALA A 839 15.78 -11.67 12.34
C ALA A 839 14.40 -11.95 12.92
N THR A 840 13.39 -11.98 12.06
CA THR A 840 11.99 -12.20 12.44
C THR A 840 11.43 -13.37 11.66
N VAL A 841 10.66 -14.25 12.33
CA VAL A 841 10.05 -15.41 11.69
C VAL A 841 8.68 -15.70 12.30
N GLN A 842 7.73 -16.07 11.47
CA GLN A 842 6.46 -16.66 11.89
C GLN A 842 6.62 -18.17 12.06
N LEU A 843 6.06 -18.70 13.14
CA LEU A 843 6.21 -20.08 13.59
C LEU A 843 4.86 -20.66 14.00
N TYR A 844 4.80 -22.00 14.10
CA TYR A 844 3.81 -22.66 14.93
C TYR A 844 4.27 -22.63 16.39
N PRO A 845 3.36 -22.46 17.38
CA PRO A 845 3.70 -22.58 18.79
C PRO A 845 4.40 -23.92 19.10
N GLY A 846 5.53 -23.83 19.81
CA GLY A 846 6.39 -24.98 20.13
C GLY A 846 7.62 -25.13 19.25
N ALA A 847 7.71 -24.40 18.12
CA ALA A 847 8.87 -24.44 17.21
C ALA A 847 9.99 -23.46 17.60
N GLU A 848 9.81 -22.63 18.64
CA GLU A 848 10.69 -21.50 18.98
C GLU A 848 12.11 -21.97 19.31
N SER A 849 12.25 -23.06 20.06
CA SER A 849 13.55 -23.60 20.48
C SER A 849 14.34 -24.19 19.30
N SER A 850 13.68 -24.92 18.42
CA SER A 850 14.29 -25.47 17.21
C SER A 850 14.77 -24.35 16.30
N PHE A 851 13.90 -23.36 16.04
CA PHE A 851 14.26 -22.17 15.27
C PHE A 851 15.47 -21.43 15.86
N TYR A 852 15.44 -21.16 17.15
CA TYR A 852 16.52 -20.44 17.82
C TYR A 852 17.85 -21.19 17.70
N THR A 853 17.85 -22.53 17.90
CA THR A 853 19.05 -23.37 17.78
C THR A 853 19.59 -23.34 16.34
N GLY A 854 18.72 -23.51 15.33
CA GLY A 854 19.09 -23.41 13.92
C GLY A 854 19.67 -22.05 13.56
N PHE A 855 19.04 -20.96 14.04
CA PHE A 855 19.52 -19.61 13.82
C PHE A 855 20.89 -19.33 14.44
N LEU A 856 21.15 -19.83 15.65
CA LEU A 856 22.48 -19.74 16.26
C LEU A 856 23.55 -20.48 15.45
N SER A 857 23.20 -21.64 14.88
CA SER A 857 24.10 -22.40 14.01
C SER A 857 24.47 -21.60 12.74
N LEU A 858 23.52 -20.89 12.14
CA LEU A 858 23.78 -20.00 11.00
C LEU A 858 24.74 -18.86 11.38
N ILE A 859 24.53 -18.24 12.55
CA ILE A 859 25.42 -17.18 13.07
C ILE A 859 26.83 -17.73 13.32
N ASP A 860 26.96 -18.89 13.95
CA ASP A 860 28.26 -19.51 14.21
C ASP A 860 28.97 -19.87 12.89
N GLY A 861 28.23 -20.33 11.89
CA GLY A 861 28.75 -20.51 10.53
C GLY A 861 29.32 -19.24 9.92
N LEU A 862 28.64 -18.10 10.10
CA LEU A 862 29.11 -16.77 9.62
C LEU A 862 30.35 -16.29 10.35
N LYS A 863 30.54 -16.66 11.61
CA LYS A 863 31.73 -16.28 12.40
C LYS A 863 32.93 -17.21 12.12
N THR A 864 32.70 -18.47 11.85
CA THR A 864 33.75 -19.50 11.69
C THR A 864 34.31 -19.57 10.28
N ALA A 865 33.48 -19.31 9.27
CA ALA A 865 33.87 -19.32 7.87
C ALA A 865 33.39 -18.05 7.16
N PRO A 866 34.18 -17.48 6.22
CA PRO A 866 33.70 -16.41 5.35
C PRO A 866 32.49 -16.89 4.54
N VAL A 867 31.63 -15.93 4.15
CA VAL A 867 30.58 -16.18 3.17
C VAL A 867 31.20 -16.58 1.83
N THR A 868 30.49 -17.37 1.04
CA THR A 868 30.95 -17.73 -0.31
C THR A 868 30.83 -16.54 -1.26
N ASP A 869 31.59 -16.57 -2.35
CA ASP A 869 31.52 -15.52 -3.38
C ASP A 869 30.11 -15.46 -4.00
N ASP A 870 29.39 -16.57 -4.10
CA ASP A 870 28.02 -16.65 -4.59
C ASP A 870 27.02 -15.97 -3.63
N GLU A 871 27.11 -16.23 -2.33
CA GLU A 871 26.29 -15.57 -1.31
C GLU A 871 26.52 -14.07 -1.29
N LEU A 872 27.80 -13.66 -1.35
CA LEU A 872 28.17 -12.25 -1.43
C LEU A 872 27.63 -11.58 -2.69
N LEU A 873 27.72 -12.25 -3.84
CA LEU A 873 27.21 -11.76 -5.10
C LEU A 873 25.70 -11.57 -5.05
N ARG A 874 24.94 -12.61 -4.62
CA ARG A 874 23.47 -12.55 -4.54
C ARG A 874 23.00 -11.44 -3.60
N GLY A 875 23.52 -11.37 -2.38
CA GLY A 875 23.17 -10.31 -1.43
C GLY A 875 23.51 -8.91 -1.94
N ARG A 876 24.71 -8.75 -2.57
CA ARG A 876 25.13 -7.47 -3.15
C ARG A 876 24.24 -7.02 -4.30
N GLN A 877 23.84 -7.93 -5.20
CA GLN A 877 22.99 -7.59 -6.32
C GLN A 877 21.61 -7.10 -5.87
N LEU A 878 21.03 -7.67 -4.82
CA LEU A 878 19.76 -7.21 -4.22
C LEU A 878 19.88 -5.78 -3.69
N LEU A 879 20.97 -5.46 -2.97
CA LEU A 879 21.20 -4.10 -2.45
C LEU A 879 21.48 -3.09 -3.56
N LEU A 880 22.29 -3.44 -4.57
CA LEU A 880 22.55 -2.57 -5.73
C LEU A 880 21.27 -2.25 -6.51
N ARG A 881 20.39 -3.24 -6.67
CA ARG A 881 19.08 -3.02 -7.28
C ARG A 881 18.25 -2.04 -6.45
N ARG A 882 18.16 -2.24 -5.12
CA ARG A 882 17.44 -1.33 -4.20
C ARG A 882 17.99 0.09 -4.30
N MET A 883 19.31 0.26 -4.30
CA MET A 883 19.96 1.57 -4.47
C MET A 883 19.60 2.23 -5.81
N ALA A 884 19.57 1.45 -6.89
CA ALA A 884 19.20 1.95 -8.21
C ALA A 884 17.71 2.34 -8.31
N GLU A 885 16.84 1.73 -7.53
CA GLU A 885 15.43 2.11 -7.40
C GLU A 885 15.28 3.38 -6.56
N GLU A 886 16.01 3.48 -5.45
CA GLU A 886 16.08 4.67 -4.60
C GLU A 886 16.57 5.90 -5.37
N ASP A 887 17.65 5.77 -6.16
CA ASP A 887 18.21 6.86 -6.95
C ASP A 887 17.21 7.48 -7.96
N ARG A 888 16.14 6.76 -8.26
CA ARG A 888 15.03 7.19 -9.15
C ARG A 888 13.78 7.67 -8.41
N ASN A 889 13.85 7.83 -7.09
CA ASN A 889 12.70 8.19 -6.26
C ASN A 889 12.93 9.57 -5.62
N ASN A 890 12.03 10.52 -5.87
CA ASN A 890 12.11 11.85 -5.24
C ASN A 890 12.02 11.77 -3.72
N GLY A 891 11.24 10.84 -3.17
CA GLY A 891 11.14 10.63 -1.72
C GLY A 891 12.46 10.16 -1.09
N TYR A 892 13.24 9.32 -1.81
CA TYR A 892 14.60 8.99 -1.38
C TYR A 892 15.49 10.23 -1.33
N TRP A 893 15.48 11.05 -2.39
CA TRP A 893 16.29 12.27 -2.43
C TRP A 893 15.86 13.28 -1.39
N LEU A 894 14.57 13.41 -1.12
CA LEU A 894 14.05 14.25 -0.04
C LEU A 894 14.62 13.82 1.32
N ALA A 895 14.59 12.52 1.61
CA ALA A 895 15.16 11.96 2.84
C ALA A 895 16.70 12.05 2.87
N ALA A 896 17.37 11.73 1.77
CA ALA A 896 18.83 11.71 1.66
C ALA A 896 19.47 13.10 1.79
N LEU A 897 18.77 14.14 1.36
CA LEU A 897 19.22 15.53 1.48
C LEU A 897 18.84 16.16 2.82
N SER A 898 17.88 15.60 3.53
CA SER A 898 17.43 16.07 4.83
C SER A 898 18.51 15.89 5.89
N GLY A 899 19.02 16.99 6.46
CA GLY A 899 20.09 16.96 7.48
C GLY A 899 21.51 16.76 6.92
N ILE A 900 21.70 16.72 5.60
CA ILE A 900 22.97 16.40 4.96
C ILE A 900 24.11 17.39 5.31
N ASP A 901 23.76 18.63 5.59
CA ASP A 901 24.72 19.67 5.98
C ASP A 901 25.26 19.49 7.40
N ALA A 902 24.49 18.85 8.26
CA ALA A 902 24.86 18.60 9.64
C ALA A 902 25.69 17.31 9.82
N ASN A 903 25.75 16.44 8.80
CA ASN A 903 26.36 15.13 8.92
C ASN A 903 27.23 14.76 7.70
N ALA A 904 28.54 14.89 7.85
CA ALA A 904 29.52 14.57 6.79
C ALA A 904 29.43 13.09 6.36
N GLY A 905 29.17 12.16 7.29
CA GLY A 905 28.99 10.73 6.97
C GLY A 905 27.77 10.46 6.12
N GLN A 906 26.68 11.24 6.28
CA GLN A 906 25.51 11.17 5.42
C GLN A 906 25.85 11.58 3.98
N ARG A 907 26.61 12.65 3.82
CA ARG A 907 27.09 13.08 2.49
C ARG A 907 27.97 12.02 1.83
N ASP A 908 28.89 11.44 2.58
CA ASP A 908 29.73 10.36 2.09
C ASP A 908 28.92 9.12 1.71
N TYR A 909 27.93 8.74 2.52
CA TYR A 909 27.00 7.67 2.20
C TYR A 909 26.29 7.95 0.88
N VAL A 910 25.63 9.09 0.73
CA VAL A 910 24.86 9.42 -0.49
C VAL A 910 25.75 9.38 -1.74
N LEU A 911 26.94 9.93 -1.69
CA LEU A 911 27.83 10.03 -2.86
C LEU A 911 28.60 8.75 -3.18
N LYS A 912 28.88 7.89 -2.20
CA LYS A 912 29.83 6.77 -2.34
C LYS A 912 29.24 5.40 -2.02
N ARG A 913 27.94 5.28 -1.65
CA ARG A 913 27.33 4.05 -1.15
C ARG A 913 27.52 2.84 -2.05
N GLN A 914 27.40 3.00 -3.37
CA GLN A 914 27.60 1.90 -4.33
C GLN A 914 29.06 1.43 -4.35
N ASN A 915 30.03 2.37 -4.32
CA ASN A 915 31.45 2.03 -4.30
C ASN A 915 31.84 1.35 -2.96
N MET A 916 31.31 1.85 -1.84
CA MET A 916 31.49 1.23 -0.52
C MET A 916 30.95 -0.19 -0.51
N LEU A 917 29.73 -0.42 -1.00
CA LEU A 917 29.11 -1.75 -1.09
C LEU A 917 29.94 -2.69 -1.97
N ASN A 918 30.42 -2.22 -3.12
CA ASN A 918 31.23 -3.03 -4.04
C ASN A 918 32.60 -3.38 -3.46
N SER A 919 33.13 -2.59 -2.53
CA SER A 919 34.42 -2.82 -1.87
C SER A 919 34.36 -3.86 -0.73
N LEU A 920 33.19 -4.29 -0.30
CA LEU A 920 33.01 -5.27 0.77
C LEU A 920 33.44 -6.65 0.32
N THR A 921 34.16 -7.37 1.16
CA THR A 921 34.71 -8.71 0.94
C THR A 921 34.05 -9.75 1.86
N PRO A 922 34.18 -11.06 1.58
CA PRO A 922 33.73 -12.09 2.49
C PRO A 922 34.33 -11.97 3.90
N ALA A 923 35.61 -11.54 4.01
CA ALA A 923 36.28 -11.33 5.28
C ALA A 923 35.68 -10.15 6.07
N ASP A 924 35.33 -9.04 5.39
CA ASP A 924 34.64 -7.91 6.05
C ASP A 924 33.32 -8.37 6.71
N LEU A 925 32.52 -9.20 6.03
CA LEU A 925 31.26 -9.71 6.57
C LEU A 925 31.48 -10.66 7.76
N GLN A 926 32.51 -11.51 7.69
CA GLN A 926 32.88 -12.38 8.80
C GLN A 926 33.27 -11.57 10.05
N ASP A 927 34.06 -10.51 9.88
CA ASP A 927 34.50 -9.65 10.98
C ASP A 927 33.30 -8.88 11.58
N LEU A 928 32.35 -8.43 10.76
CA LEU A 928 31.11 -7.84 11.23
C LEU A 928 30.25 -8.84 12.01
N ALA A 929 30.14 -10.09 11.53
CA ALA A 929 29.43 -11.14 12.25
C ALA A 929 30.07 -11.43 13.62
N LYS A 930 31.39 -11.52 13.70
CA LYS A 930 32.13 -11.67 14.98
C LYS A 930 31.90 -10.52 15.94
N ARG A 931 31.87 -9.29 15.42
CA ARG A 931 31.76 -8.05 16.21
C ARG A 931 30.35 -7.82 16.74
N TYR A 932 29.32 -8.06 15.93
CA TYR A 932 27.95 -7.63 16.22
C TYR A 932 26.97 -8.74 16.56
N LEU A 933 27.15 -9.98 16.07
CA LEU A 933 26.20 -11.06 16.30
C LEU A 933 26.54 -11.87 17.57
N ASP A 934 26.64 -11.22 18.72
CA ASP A 934 26.90 -11.86 20.00
C ASP A 934 25.58 -12.34 20.67
N PRO A 935 25.32 -13.66 20.78
CA PRO A 935 24.11 -14.18 21.39
C PRO A 935 23.87 -13.74 22.82
N ALA A 936 24.94 -13.40 23.57
CA ALA A 936 24.86 -12.94 24.95
C ALA A 936 24.25 -11.53 25.07
N LYS A 937 24.30 -10.76 24.01
CA LYS A 937 23.75 -9.40 23.92
C LYS A 937 22.41 -9.35 23.18
N ALA A 938 21.91 -10.48 22.69
CA ALA A 938 20.72 -10.51 21.87
C ALA A 938 19.45 -10.27 22.68
N LEU A 939 18.57 -9.43 22.15
CA LEU A 939 17.17 -9.35 22.54
C LEU A 939 16.42 -10.49 21.83
N LYS A 940 15.72 -11.33 22.60
CA LYS A 940 14.87 -12.40 22.09
C LYS A 940 13.43 -12.12 22.50
N THR A 941 12.55 -12.04 21.56
CA THR A 941 11.13 -11.82 21.82
C THR A 941 10.32 -12.88 21.09
N VAL A 942 9.41 -13.53 21.82
CA VAL A 942 8.44 -14.45 21.23
C VAL A 942 7.03 -13.95 21.54
N VAL A 943 6.15 -14.00 20.56
CA VAL A 943 4.72 -13.74 20.72
C VAL A 943 3.98 -15.04 20.50
N LEU A 944 3.30 -15.52 21.54
CA LEU A 944 2.55 -16.77 21.58
C LEU A 944 1.04 -16.51 21.70
N PRO A 945 0.18 -17.45 21.34
CA PRO A 945 -1.24 -17.35 21.67
C PRO A 945 -1.45 -17.39 23.18
N VAL A 946 -2.49 -16.68 23.67
CA VAL A 946 -2.89 -16.77 25.09
C VAL A 946 -3.21 -18.23 25.44
N PRO A 947 -2.65 -18.79 26.55
CA PRO A 947 -2.93 -20.15 26.98
C PRO A 947 -4.43 -20.37 27.21
N LYS A 948 -4.96 -21.52 26.77
CA LYS A 948 -6.35 -21.90 27.04
C LYS A 948 -6.55 -22.05 28.55
N GLY A 949 -7.26 -21.13 29.17
CA GLY A 949 -7.55 -21.10 30.61
C GLY A 949 -7.32 -19.76 31.30
N ASP A 950 -6.49 -18.87 30.77
CA ASP A 950 -6.17 -17.56 31.33
C ASP A 950 -6.91 -16.41 30.62
N SER A 951 -8.22 -16.31 30.81
CA SER A 951 -9.01 -15.16 30.32
C SER A 951 -8.91 -13.91 31.22
N LYS A 952 -7.91 -13.85 32.12
CA LYS A 952 -7.70 -12.73 33.05
C LYS A 952 -6.23 -12.30 33.02
N SER A 953 -5.86 -11.46 32.07
CA SER A 953 -4.80 -10.42 32.22
C SER A 953 -4.49 -9.78 30.87
N SER A 954 -5.02 -8.63 30.64
CA SER A 954 -4.47 -7.66 29.69
C SER A 954 -4.17 -6.38 30.43
#